data_a2146d9129e0f24e2c71a2f6f191c724
#
_entry.id   a2146d9129e0f24e2c71a2f6f191c724
#
_cell.length_a   1.000
_cell.length_b   1.000
_cell.length_c   1.000
_cell.angle_alpha   90.00
_cell.angle_beta   90.00
_cell.angle_gamma   90.00
#
_symmetry.space_group_name_H-M   'P 1'
#
loop_
_entity.id
_entity.type
_entity.pdbx_description
1 polymer ?
#
loop_
_entity_poly.entity_id
_entity_poly.type
_entity_poly.pdbx_seq_one_letter_code
_entity_poly.pdbx_strand_id
1 'polypeptide(L)'
;TVVIISLAALPNFFPKELPYLHSIKVDTDPENMLADDEHARVYNQAMKKEFSLSDIVVVGVTNEHNAQGVFNTKTLANIDKLTKFALSLTWLDADQPGKTAGVIGIDLLSPSTVDNIEQGGPGTVNFSWLMPSPPASDAEALLIRDRAKKIPFLDGTLISDDGQALALYIPLTDKHLSYQLREELLTKIAEFGDIEESYYITGLPVAENTFGVEMFKQMAISAPLAMLVIFLLLWWFFKRLIFVTSPMIVAMVCALSTMGLLIITGNTIHIMSSMIPIFIMPIAILDAVHILSDFFDRYNSIRDKRQTIIHVMSELFTPMLITSLTTIAGFASLALTPIPPVQVFGIFIAIGVFLAWIWSITFIPAFIVSIPDEKLASFITSIDSKDKNNKTLMARLLIKVGQFTYHHALLIVLVTVSLSGVAAYGISQINVNDNPIKWFAESHPIRVADRVLNEHFGGTYMAYLALEVDQNAAVDTDFKPALLARLAIAAKQAKADDYANSEVIFSQLQHTIQNHQGDKASLGNALNAIINTGFDNAADDEFDTWDQAQLFIDSEGQRSQIFKQPETLTYLEGLQNYINSLGVVGKSNSLSDVIKTVHRELLLGKAEEFRIPDSSNAVAQTLITYQNSHRPHDLWHFVTPDYRKTSLWVQLKSGDNEDMDYVEKEVAKYIASHPMPHNLQANWFGLTHINVVWQEKMVTGMFESFTGSFLVVLLMMILLFRSFSWGLLSMIPLTVTVGLIYGIIGLIGKDYDMPVAVLSSLSIGLAVDYAIHFLSRAREYSDRYGSWEAAVEPLFSEPAMAISRNAIVVGVGFLPLLAAPLVPYQTVGVFIAAILFLAGVSSLIILPALITLMPKLFFKKIRPMQ
;
A
#
# COMPACT_ATOMS: atom_id res chain seq x y z
N THR A 1 -12.40 -11.84 28.58
CA THR A 1 -11.88 -12.51 27.37
C THR A 1 -12.93 -13.39 26.70
N VAL A 2 -13.52 -14.37 27.42
CA VAL A 2 -14.54 -15.28 26.83
C VAL A 2 -15.70 -14.48 26.22
N VAL A 3 -16.24 -13.50 26.93
CA VAL A 3 -17.31 -12.62 26.42
C VAL A 3 -16.88 -11.86 25.19
N ILE A 4 -15.68 -11.29 25.17
CA ILE A 4 -15.13 -10.56 24.01
C ILE A 4 -15.00 -11.50 22.81
N ILE A 5 -14.42 -12.68 22.99
CA ILE A 5 -14.29 -13.68 21.92
C ILE A 5 -15.65 -14.12 21.40
N SER A 6 -16.60 -14.37 22.28
CA SER A 6 -17.96 -14.77 21.88
C SER A 6 -18.65 -13.66 21.08
N LEU A 7 -18.57 -12.41 21.52
CA LEU A 7 -19.14 -11.25 20.80
C LEU A 7 -18.49 -11.04 19.43
N ALA A 8 -17.20 -11.33 19.28
CA ALA A 8 -16.49 -11.22 18.00
C ALA A 8 -16.77 -12.40 17.05
N ALA A 9 -17.01 -13.61 17.60
CA ALA A 9 -17.20 -14.82 16.80
C ALA A 9 -18.68 -15.05 16.38
N LEU A 10 -19.63 -14.80 17.29
CA LEU A 10 -21.06 -15.07 17.06
C LEU A 10 -21.65 -14.45 15.79
N PRO A 11 -21.32 -13.20 15.41
CA PRO A 11 -21.88 -12.59 14.21
C PRO A 11 -21.49 -13.31 12.92
N ASN A 12 -20.37 -14.03 12.90
CA ASN A 12 -19.95 -14.81 11.73
C ASN A 12 -20.79 -16.07 11.52
N PHE A 13 -21.37 -16.63 12.59
CA PHE A 13 -22.23 -17.81 12.53
C PHE A 13 -23.71 -17.43 12.43
N PHE A 14 -24.10 -16.28 12.96
CA PHE A 14 -25.49 -15.81 13.07
C PHE A 14 -25.63 -14.36 12.59
N PRO A 15 -25.29 -14.04 11.32
CA PRO A 15 -25.26 -12.65 10.85
C PRO A 15 -26.64 -12.00 10.78
N LYS A 16 -27.71 -12.79 10.58
CA LYS A 16 -29.09 -12.29 10.50
C LYS A 16 -29.71 -12.02 11.85
N GLU A 17 -29.35 -12.80 12.88
CA GLU A 17 -29.87 -12.72 14.24
C GLU A 17 -29.17 -11.63 15.06
N LEU A 18 -27.94 -11.24 14.67
CA LEU A 18 -27.10 -10.28 15.39
C LEU A 18 -26.65 -9.11 14.51
N PRO A 19 -27.58 -8.36 13.89
CA PRO A 19 -27.23 -7.31 12.91
C PRO A 19 -26.50 -6.11 13.53
N TYR A 20 -26.49 -5.99 14.87
CA TYR A 20 -25.80 -4.90 15.59
C TYR A 20 -24.35 -5.21 15.94
N LEU A 21 -23.88 -6.43 15.68
CA LEU A 21 -22.52 -6.84 15.93
C LEU A 21 -21.76 -6.98 14.61
N HIS A 22 -20.50 -6.63 14.63
CA HIS A 22 -19.64 -6.67 13.44
C HIS A 22 -19.07 -8.07 13.22
N SER A 23 -19.15 -8.57 11.98
CA SER A 23 -18.48 -9.79 11.54
C SER A 23 -17.00 -9.52 11.23
N ILE A 24 -16.20 -10.58 11.13
CA ILE A 24 -14.81 -10.49 10.69
C ILE A 24 -14.82 -10.01 9.23
N LYS A 25 -14.17 -8.88 8.98
CA LYS A 25 -13.94 -8.34 7.66
C LYS A 25 -12.44 -8.24 7.43
N VAL A 26 -12.01 -8.65 6.24
CA VAL A 26 -10.62 -8.55 5.79
C VAL A 26 -10.56 -7.50 4.71
N ASP A 27 -9.53 -6.70 4.78
CA ASP A 27 -9.30 -5.64 3.82
C ASP A 27 -7.85 -5.71 3.35
N THR A 28 -7.70 -6.00 2.08
CA THR A 28 -6.40 -6.13 1.40
C THR A 28 -6.27 -5.14 0.24
N ASP A 29 -7.25 -4.23 0.10
CA ASP A 29 -7.28 -3.23 -0.94
C ASP A 29 -6.22 -2.15 -0.69
N PRO A 30 -5.25 -1.96 -1.61
CA PRO A 30 -4.27 -0.89 -1.48
C PRO A 30 -4.86 0.52 -1.50
N GLU A 31 -6.04 0.73 -2.12
CA GLU A 31 -6.72 2.03 -2.08
C GLU A 31 -7.08 2.44 -0.65
N ASN A 32 -7.34 1.46 0.24
CA ASN A 32 -7.66 1.70 1.64
C ASN A 32 -6.44 2.07 2.51
N MET A 33 -5.24 2.14 1.93
CA MET A 33 -4.09 2.79 2.57
C MET A 33 -4.26 4.30 2.69
N LEU A 34 -5.11 4.89 1.84
CA LEU A 34 -5.54 6.29 1.93
C LEU A 34 -6.92 6.40 2.60
N ALA A 35 -7.16 7.51 3.27
CA ALA A 35 -8.47 7.81 3.86
C ALA A 35 -9.57 7.89 2.77
N ASP A 36 -10.83 7.60 3.14
CA ASP A 36 -11.95 7.56 2.20
C ASP A 36 -12.21 8.91 1.51
N ASP A 37 -11.89 10.01 2.18
CA ASP A 37 -12.05 11.39 1.71
C ASP A 37 -10.80 11.95 1.01
N GLU A 38 -9.75 11.13 0.85
CA GLU A 38 -8.53 11.58 0.19
C GLU A 38 -8.77 11.87 -1.28
N HIS A 39 -8.34 13.05 -1.73
CA HIS A 39 -8.60 13.54 -3.09
C HIS A 39 -8.18 12.54 -4.18
N ALA A 40 -6.96 11.98 -4.09
CA ALA A 40 -6.46 11.02 -5.08
C ALA A 40 -7.35 9.77 -5.16
N ARG A 41 -7.85 9.28 -4.01
CA ARG A 41 -8.75 8.12 -3.94
C ARG A 41 -10.13 8.44 -4.52
N VAL A 42 -10.73 9.56 -4.12
CA VAL A 42 -12.04 10.01 -4.62
C VAL A 42 -11.98 10.25 -6.12
N TYR A 43 -10.93 10.94 -6.59
CA TYR A 43 -10.73 11.21 -8.01
C TYR A 43 -10.54 9.92 -8.82
N ASN A 44 -9.72 8.98 -8.32
CA ASN A 44 -9.53 7.68 -8.96
C ASN A 44 -10.85 6.93 -9.14
N GLN A 45 -11.68 6.85 -8.09
CA GLN A 45 -12.97 6.17 -8.16
C GLN A 45 -13.93 6.85 -9.15
N ALA A 46 -13.93 8.19 -9.18
CA ALA A 46 -14.74 8.96 -10.13
C ALA A 46 -14.29 8.67 -11.57
N MET A 47 -12.99 8.70 -11.84
CA MET A 47 -12.44 8.46 -13.18
C MET A 47 -12.59 7.02 -13.63
N LYS A 48 -12.38 6.02 -12.76
CA LYS A 48 -12.67 4.62 -13.07
C LYS A 48 -14.12 4.43 -13.55
N LYS A 49 -15.07 5.08 -12.88
CA LYS A 49 -16.48 5.03 -13.26
C LYS A 49 -16.76 5.78 -14.57
N GLU A 50 -16.15 6.96 -14.76
CA GLU A 50 -16.38 7.81 -15.93
C GLU A 50 -15.82 7.16 -17.21
N PHE A 51 -14.66 6.51 -17.13
CA PHE A 51 -14.04 5.79 -18.25
C PHE A 51 -14.38 4.28 -18.28
N SER A 52 -15.34 3.84 -17.46
CA SER A 52 -15.77 2.43 -17.39
C SER A 52 -14.64 1.44 -17.20
N LEU A 53 -13.65 1.79 -16.37
CA LEU A 53 -12.50 0.92 -16.11
C LEU A 53 -12.84 -0.10 -15.03
N SER A 54 -12.63 -1.37 -15.36
CA SER A 54 -12.84 -2.52 -14.47
C SER A 54 -11.54 -3.05 -13.89
N ASP A 55 -11.65 -3.84 -12.82
CA ASP A 55 -10.51 -4.56 -12.27
C ASP A 55 -10.20 -5.79 -13.12
N ILE A 56 -8.95 -5.95 -13.54
CA ILE A 56 -8.56 -6.91 -14.59
C ILE A 56 -7.61 -7.97 -14.03
N VAL A 57 -7.92 -9.23 -14.31
CA VAL A 57 -6.99 -10.35 -14.17
C VAL A 57 -6.24 -10.54 -15.49
N VAL A 58 -4.92 -10.63 -15.43
CA VAL A 58 -4.06 -10.80 -16.60
C VAL A 58 -3.53 -12.22 -16.64
N VAL A 59 -3.71 -12.89 -17.77
CA VAL A 59 -3.13 -14.22 -18.05
C VAL A 59 -2.11 -14.07 -19.15
N GLY A 60 -0.83 -14.09 -18.77
CA GLY A 60 0.25 -14.14 -19.73
C GLY A 60 0.55 -15.56 -20.17
N VAL A 61 0.77 -15.74 -21.45
CA VAL A 61 1.17 -17.02 -22.06
C VAL A 61 2.50 -16.79 -22.75
N THR A 62 3.52 -17.58 -22.44
CA THR A 62 4.83 -17.52 -23.12
C THR A 62 5.19 -18.87 -23.71
N ASN A 63 5.90 -18.85 -24.83
CA ASN A 63 6.44 -20.07 -25.47
C ASN A 63 7.82 -19.78 -26.06
N GLU A 64 8.85 -19.84 -25.23
CA GLU A 64 10.25 -19.60 -25.62
C GLU A 64 10.88 -20.83 -26.31
N HIS A 65 10.24 -22.00 -26.20
CA HIS A 65 10.75 -23.24 -26.77
C HIS A 65 10.37 -23.43 -28.25
N ASN A 66 9.38 -22.68 -28.72
CA ASN A 66 8.94 -22.71 -30.11
C ASN A 66 9.56 -21.55 -30.90
N ALA A 67 10.10 -21.83 -32.10
CA ALA A 67 10.70 -20.78 -32.95
C ALA A 67 9.70 -19.69 -33.37
N GLN A 68 8.40 -19.97 -33.34
CA GLN A 68 7.32 -19.04 -33.67
C GLN A 68 6.68 -18.44 -32.40
N GLY A 69 7.24 -18.74 -31.23
CA GLY A 69 6.71 -18.30 -29.96
C GLY A 69 5.28 -18.85 -29.69
N VAL A 70 4.41 -17.97 -29.19
CA VAL A 70 3.00 -18.31 -28.96
C VAL A 70 2.18 -18.40 -30.27
N PHE A 71 2.70 -17.93 -31.40
CA PHE A 71 2.00 -17.91 -32.70
C PHE A 71 2.17 -19.21 -33.46
N ASN A 72 1.76 -20.30 -32.87
CA ASN A 72 1.63 -21.64 -33.43
C ASN A 72 0.21 -22.18 -33.24
N THR A 73 -0.16 -23.18 -34.03
CA THR A 73 -1.52 -23.73 -34.05
C THR A 73 -1.98 -24.26 -32.71
N LYS A 74 -1.10 -24.94 -31.96
CA LYS A 74 -1.43 -25.60 -30.68
C LYS A 74 -1.68 -24.58 -29.57
N THR A 75 -0.73 -23.64 -29.42
CA THR A 75 -0.82 -22.60 -28.35
C THR A 75 -2.04 -21.70 -28.58
N LEU A 76 -2.28 -21.21 -29.83
CA LEU A 76 -3.44 -20.38 -30.12
C LEU A 76 -4.78 -21.13 -29.98
N ALA A 77 -4.82 -22.45 -30.28
CA ALA A 77 -5.99 -23.24 -29.98
C ALA A 77 -6.28 -23.40 -28.47
N ASN A 78 -5.24 -23.52 -27.65
CA ASN A 78 -5.39 -23.54 -26.19
C ASN A 78 -5.84 -22.19 -25.64
N ILE A 79 -5.30 -21.08 -26.18
CA ILE A 79 -5.73 -19.72 -25.84
C ILE A 79 -7.22 -19.50 -26.17
N ASP A 80 -7.68 -19.96 -27.34
CA ASP A 80 -9.11 -19.88 -27.72
C ASP A 80 -10.00 -20.66 -26.74
N LYS A 81 -9.60 -21.89 -26.38
CA LYS A 81 -10.33 -22.70 -25.37
C LYS A 81 -10.36 -21.99 -24.01
N LEU A 82 -9.24 -21.38 -23.59
CA LEU A 82 -9.15 -20.67 -22.33
C LEU A 82 -10.03 -19.41 -22.35
N THR A 83 -10.04 -18.68 -23.47
CA THR A 83 -10.91 -17.51 -23.68
C THR A 83 -12.39 -17.88 -23.56
N LYS A 84 -12.81 -18.91 -24.27
CA LYS A 84 -14.22 -19.42 -24.23
C LYS A 84 -14.60 -19.88 -22.83
N PHE A 85 -13.69 -20.53 -22.13
CA PHE A 85 -13.90 -20.94 -20.74
C PHE A 85 -14.07 -19.71 -19.83
N ALA A 86 -13.17 -18.74 -19.92
CA ALA A 86 -13.26 -17.51 -19.15
C ALA A 86 -14.58 -16.76 -19.37
N LEU A 87 -15.05 -16.65 -20.62
CA LEU A 87 -16.33 -16.05 -20.97
C LEU A 87 -17.54 -16.77 -20.36
N SER A 88 -17.42 -18.04 -20.02
CA SER A 88 -18.49 -18.83 -19.41
C SER A 88 -18.57 -18.70 -17.90
N LEU A 89 -17.56 -18.08 -17.25
CA LEU A 89 -17.46 -18.03 -15.79
C LEU A 89 -18.34 -16.93 -15.20
N THR A 90 -19.39 -17.40 -14.53
CA THR A 90 -20.32 -16.55 -13.76
C THR A 90 -20.68 -17.24 -12.45
N TRP A 91 -20.79 -16.45 -11.39
CA TRP A 91 -21.15 -16.95 -10.06
C TRP A 91 -22.36 -16.19 -9.52
N LEU A 92 -22.99 -16.73 -8.49
CA LEU A 92 -24.05 -15.99 -7.78
C LEU A 92 -23.39 -14.88 -6.95
N ASP A 93 -23.92 -13.67 -7.07
CA ASP A 93 -23.46 -12.53 -6.26
C ASP A 93 -23.79 -12.80 -4.78
N ALA A 94 -22.78 -12.77 -3.94
CA ALA A 94 -22.93 -13.03 -2.51
C ALA A 94 -23.68 -11.89 -1.79
N ASP A 95 -23.55 -10.66 -2.29
CA ASP A 95 -24.13 -9.46 -1.67
C ASP A 95 -25.53 -9.11 -2.25
N GLN A 96 -25.84 -9.59 -3.45
CA GLN A 96 -27.10 -9.30 -4.15
C GLN A 96 -27.81 -10.59 -4.60
N PRO A 97 -28.64 -11.20 -3.72
CA PRO A 97 -29.32 -12.45 -4.06
C PRO A 97 -30.15 -12.34 -5.33
N GLY A 98 -29.84 -13.21 -6.31
CA GLY A 98 -30.53 -13.26 -7.61
C GLY A 98 -29.82 -12.52 -8.75
N LYS A 99 -28.68 -11.88 -8.48
CA LYS A 99 -27.77 -11.38 -9.51
C LYS A 99 -26.58 -12.32 -9.70
N THR A 100 -26.00 -12.29 -10.87
CA THR A 100 -24.76 -12.99 -11.20
C THR A 100 -23.63 -11.99 -11.28
N ALA A 101 -22.49 -12.34 -10.70
CA ALA A 101 -21.20 -11.66 -10.85
C ALA A 101 -20.25 -12.57 -11.62
N GLY A 102 -19.25 -12.01 -12.29
CA GLY A 102 -18.31 -12.84 -13.05
C GLY A 102 -17.46 -12.06 -14.03
N VAL A 103 -17.07 -12.70 -15.11
CA VAL A 103 -16.27 -12.09 -16.17
C VAL A 103 -17.15 -11.15 -17.01
N ILE A 104 -16.64 -9.93 -17.24
CA ILE A 104 -17.27 -8.94 -18.13
C ILE A 104 -16.84 -9.29 -19.56
N GLY A 105 -17.64 -10.15 -20.22
CA GLY A 105 -17.26 -10.71 -21.51
C GLY A 105 -17.08 -9.67 -22.63
N ILE A 106 -17.79 -8.55 -22.56
CA ILE A 106 -17.69 -7.48 -23.56
C ILE A 106 -16.32 -6.78 -23.53
N ASP A 107 -15.69 -6.66 -22.35
CA ASP A 107 -14.40 -6.00 -22.15
C ASP A 107 -13.22 -6.99 -22.12
N LEU A 108 -13.47 -8.31 -22.23
CA LEU A 108 -12.41 -9.31 -22.26
C LEU A 108 -11.55 -9.12 -23.53
N LEU A 109 -10.22 -8.99 -23.34
CA LEU A 109 -9.26 -8.86 -24.43
C LEU A 109 -8.51 -10.17 -24.63
N SER A 110 -8.66 -10.74 -25.80
CA SER A 110 -7.91 -11.91 -26.29
C SER A 110 -7.87 -11.87 -27.83
N PRO A 111 -7.06 -12.66 -28.50
CA PRO A 111 -7.09 -12.72 -29.96
C PRO A 111 -8.46 -13.04 -30.55
N SER A 112 -9.31 -13.82 -29.85
CA SER A 112 -10.65 -14.20 -30.31
C SER A 112 -11.71 -13.12 -30.05
N THR A 113 -11.41 -12.07 -29.28
CA THR A 113 -12.39 -11.07 -28.82
C THR A 113 -12.02 -9.64 -29.16
N VAL A 114 -10.91 -9.40 -29.84
CA VAL A 114 -10.48 -8.08 -30.33
C VAL A 114 -10.64 -7.97 -31.84
N ASP A 115 -10.89 -6.73 -32.30
CA ASP A 115 -11.01 -6.44 -33.71
C ASP A 115 -9.66 -6.40 -34.42
N ASN A 116 -9.61 -7.01 -35.61
CA ASN A 116 -8.67 -6.69 -36.67
C ASN A 116 -9.27 -5.54 -37.50
N ILE A 117 -8.51 -4.47 -37.67
CA ILE A 117 -8.93 -3.25 -38.37
C ILE A 117 -8.14 -3.18 -39.66
N GLU A 118 -8.80 -3.47 -40.79
CA GLU A 118 -8.16 -3.51 -42.14
C GLU A 118 -8.96 -2.69 -43.16
N GLN A 119 -8.26 -2.22 -44.17
CA GLN A 119 -8.93 -1.54 -45.28
C GLN A 119 -9.89 -2.45 -46.03
N GLY A 120 -11.13 -2.02 -46.18
CA GLY A 120 -12.18 -2.71 -46.95
C GLY A 120 -12.32 -2.22 -48.40
N GLY A 121 -11.55 -1.20 -48.79
CA GLY A 121 -11.61 -0.46 -50.03
C GLY A 121 -11.58 1.05 -49.76
N PRO A 122 -11.37 1.95 -50.77
CA PRO A 122 -11.32 3.39 -50.54
C PRO A 122 -12.57 3.91 -49.80
N GLY A 123 -12.35 4.52 -48.63
CA GLY A 123 -13.42 5.06 -47.78
C GLY A 123 -14.16 4.03 -46.92
N THR A 124 -13.70 2.76 -46.88
CA THR A 124 -14.32 1.72 -46.06
C THR A 124 -13.29 1.00 -45.21
N VAL A 125 -13.69 0.67 -44.00
CA VAL A 125 -12.90 -0.13 -43.02
C VAL A 125 -13.64 -1.45 -42.81
N ASN A 126 -12.89 -2.53 -42.86
CA ASN A 126 -13.39 -3.87 -42.55
C ASN A 126 -13.00 -4.21 -41.10
N PHE A 127 -13.98 -4.41 -40.24
CA PHE A 127 -13.81 -4.92 -38.90
C PHE A 127 -14.09 -6.43 -38.92
N SER A 128 -13.16 -7.22 -38.43
CA SER A 128 -13.29 -8.65 -38.26
C SER A 128 -12.58 -9.07 -36.98
N TRP A 129 -13.01 -10.16 -36.35
CA TRP A 129 -12.28 -10.70 -35.23
C TRP A 129 -10.83 -11.02 -35.64
N LEU A 130 -9.85 -10.68 -34.84
CA LEU A 130 -8.43 -10.94 -35.11
C LEU A 130 -8.17 -12.45 -35.29
N MET A 131 -8.79 -13.26 -34.45
CA MET A 131 -8.79 -14.74 -34.53
C MET A 131 -10.19 -15.28 -34.36
N PRO A 132 -11.01 -15.35 -35.42
CA PRO A 132 -12.40 -15.85 -35.36
C PRO A 132 -12.48 -17.35 -35.04
N SER A 133 -11.42 -18.08 -35.36
CA SER A 133 -11.25 -19.51 -35.05
C SER A 133 -9.78 -19.82 -34.90
N PRO A 134 -9.40 -20.89 -34.17
CA PRO A 134 -8.01 -21.33 -34.09
C PRO A 134 -7.39 -21.54 -35.47
N PRO A 135 -6.16 -21.11 -35.73
CA PRO A 135 -5.51 -21.21 -37.04
C PRO A 135 -5.28 -22.67 -37.42
N ALA A 136 -5.51 -22.99 -38.69
CA ALA A 136 -5.32 -24.34 -39.22
C ALA A 136 -3.85 -24.63 -39.61
N SER A 137 -3.02 -23.60 -39.70
CA SER A 137 -1.59 -23.67 -40.02
C SER A 137 -0.77 -22.62 -39.29
N ASP A 138 0.54 -22.88 -39.19
CA ASP A 138 1.45 -21.92 -38.60
C ASP A 138 1.58 -20.61 -39.42
N ALA A 139 1.33 -20.69 -40.72
CA ALA A 139 1.25 -19.53 -41.60
C ALA A 139 0.07 -18.61 -41.22
N GLU A 140 -1.10 -19.18 -40.92
CA GLU A 140 -2.24 -18.42 -40.41
C GLU A 140 -1.96 -17.85 -39.02
N ALA A 141 -1.28 -18.61 -38.13
CA ALA A 141 -0.89 -18.13 -36.82
C ALA A 141 0.03 -16.90 -36.89
N LEU A 142 1.01 -16.92 -37.78
CA LEU A 142 1.90 -15.77 -38.04
C LEU A 142 1.14 -14.59 -38.65
N LEU A 143 0.13 -14.81 -39.48
CA LEU A 143 -0.71 -13.76 -40.04
C LEU A 143 -1.50 -13.03 -38.90
N ILE A 144 -1.98 -13.76 -37.88
CA ILE A 144 -2.65 -13.20 -36.71
C ILE A 144 -1.67 -12.27 -35.98
N ARG A 145 -0.43 -12.68 -35.75
CA ARG A 145 0.64 -11.83 -35.17
C ARG A 145 0.84 -10.55 -35.96
N ASP A 146 1.02 -10.68 -37.29
CA ASP A 146 1.35 -9.56 -38.16
C ASP A 146 0.19 -8.55 -38.27
N ARG A 147 -1.06 -9.00 -38.15
CA ARG A 147 -2.26 -8.16 -38.06
C ARG A 147 -2.29 -7.41 -36.73
N ALA A 148 -2.10 -8.11 -35.63
CA ALA A 148 -2.11 -7.50 -34.29
C ALA A 148 -1.00 -6.43 -34.13
N LYS A 149 0.19 -6.67 -34.69
CA LYS A 149 1.30 -5.69 -34.67
C LYS A 149 1.03 -4.38 -35.43
N LYS A 150 0.11 -4.40 -36.40
CA LYS A 150 -0.31 -3.18 -37.10
C LYS A 150 -1.22 -2.28 -36.27
N ILE A 151 -1.76 -2.78 -35.19
CA ILE A 151 -2.71 -2.06 -34.33
C ILE A 151 -1.98 -1.63 -33.04
N PRO A 152 -1.64 -0.34 -32.87
CA PRO A 152 -0.79 0.14 -31.77
C PRO A 152 -1.27 -0.24 -30.40
N PHE A 153 -2.57 -0.24 -30.13
CA PHE A 153 -3.11 -0.60 -28.80
C PHE A 153 -3.13 -2.11 -28.54
N LEU A 154 -2.82 -2.98 -29.52
CA LEU A 154 -2.62 -4.42 -29.33
C LEU A 154 -1.14 -4.80 -29.25
N ASP A 155 -0.29 -4.15 -30.03
CA ASP A 155 1.16 -4.38 -30.05
C ASP A 155 1.78 -3.92 -28.72
N GLY A 156 2.61 -4.75 -28.09
CA GLY A 156 3.17 -4.49 -26.74
C GLY A 156 2.18 -4.55 -25.58
N THR A 157 0.88 -4.77 -25.85
CA THR A 157 -0.16 -4.95 -24.84
C THR A 157 -0.75 -6.37 -24.90
N LEU A 158 -1.44 -6.72 -25.98
CA LEU A 158 -1.99 -8.07 -26.18
C LEU A 158 -0.90 -9.06 -26.62
N ILE A 159 0.01 -8.62 -27.47
CA ILE A 159 1.12 -9.41 -28.01
C ILE A 159 2.46 -8.75 -27.67
N SER A 160 3.47 -9.56 -27.44
CA SER A 160 4.84 -9.06 -27.22
C SER A 160 5.54 -8.67 -28.51
N ASP A 161 6.50 -7.73 -28.41
CA ASP A 161 7.27 -7.28 -29.58
C ASP A 161 8.04 -8.41 -30.25
N ASP A 162 8.53 -9.37 -29.47
CA ASP A 162 9.29 -10.54 -29.94
C ASP A 162 8.39 -11.68 -30.44
N GLY A 163 7.07 -11.63 -30.17
CA GLY A 163 6.11 -12.68 -30.51
C GLY A 163 6.22 -13.93 -29.65
N GLN A 164 7.01 -13.90 -28.57
CA GLN A 164 7.17 -15.04 -27.66
C GLN A 164 6.06 -15.10 -26.60
N ALA A 165 5.33 -13.99 -26.39
CA ALA A 165 4.31 -13.90 -25.35
C ALA A 165 3.00 -13.30 -25.89
N LEU A 166 1.89 -13.65 -25.21
CA LEU A 166 0.55 -13.13 -25.43
C LEU A 166 -0.13 -12.95 -24.07
N ALA A 167 -0.88 -11.86 -23.88
CA ALA A 167 -1.62 -11.60 -22.66
C ALA A 167 -3.14 -11.59 -22.91
N LEU A 168 -3.91 -12.24 -22.03
CA LEU A 168 -5.36 -12.12 -21.96
C LEU A 168 -5.69 -11.20 -20.81
N TYR A 169 -6.60 -10.24 -21.04
CA TYR A 169 -7.10 -9.34 -20.01
C TYR A 169 -8.55 -9.70 -19.71
N ILE A 170 -8.80 -10.16 -18.47
CA ILE A 170 -10.09 -10.71 -18.06
C ILE A 170 -10.67 -9.79 -16.98
N PRO A 171 -11.55 -8.85 -17.34
CA PRO A 171 -12.18 -7.93 -16.41
C PRO A 171 -13.27 -8.63 -15.59
N LEU A 172 -13.41 -8.22 -14.33
CA LEU A 172 -14.36 -8.76 -13.38
C LEU A 172 -15.37 -7.71 -12.93
N THR A 173 -16.59 -8.15 -12.68
CA THR A 173 -17.63 -7.32 -12.05
C THR A 173 -17.34 -7.04 -10.58
N ASP A 174 -16.62 -7.97 -9.92
CA ASP A 174 -16.19 -7.86 -8.53
C ASP A 174 -14.78 -8.45 -8.38
N LYS A 175 -13.85 -7.65 -7.88
CA LYS A 175 -12.46 -8.05 -7.68
C LYS A 175 -12.28 -9.22 -6.71
N HIS A 176 -13.21 -9.42 -5.77
CA HIS A 176 -13.17 -10.55 -4.83
C HIS A 176 -13.31 -11.91 -5.48
N LEU A 177 -13.77 -11.98 -6.73
CA LEU A 177 -13.86 -13.21 -7.52
C LEU A 177 -12.50 -13.61 -8.15
N SER A 178 -11.48 -12.76 -8.08
CA SER A 178 -10.21 -13.00 -8.79
C SER A 178 -9.46 -14.24 -8.32
N TYR A 179 -9.52 -14.59 -7.04
CA TYR A 179 -8.92 -15.83 -6.54
C TYR A 179 -9.65 -17.06 -7.08
N GLN A 180 -10.98 -17.03 -7.08
CA GLN A 180 -11.79 -18.13 -7.62
C GLN A 180 -11.57 -18.27 -9.14
N LEU A 181 -11.57 -17.16 -9.87
CA LEU A 181 -11.24 -17.15 -11.29
C LEU A 181 -9.86 -17.77 -11.55
N ARG A 182 -8.83 -17.37 -10.75
CA ARG A 182 -7.48 -17.91 -10.87
C ARG A 182 -7.44 -19.43 -10.71
N GLU A 183 -8.09 -19.97 -9.70
CA GLU A 183 -8.12 -21.43 -9.45
C GLU A 183 -8.86 -22.19 -10.56
N GLU A 184 -9.96 -21.64 -11.08
CA GLU A 184 -10.70 -22.21 -12.20
C GLU A 184 -9.85 -22.20 -13.49
N LEU A 185 -9.14 -21.08 -13.77
CA LEU A 185 -8.24 -21.00 -14.92
C LEU A 185 -7.06 -21.98 -14.81
N LEU A 186 -6.44 -22.11 -13.63
CA LEU A 186 -5.36 -23.08 -13.41
C LEU A 186 -5.84 -24.51 -13.59
N THR A 187 -7.05 -24.82 -13.13
CA THR A 187 -7.67 -26.13 -13.33
C THR A 187 -7.87 -26.39 -14.82
N LYS A 188 -8.36 -25.40 -15.56
CA LYS A 188 -8.57 -25.49 -17.01
C LYS A 188 -7.26 -25.66 -17.78
N ILE A 189 -6.22 -24.93 -17.41
CA ILE A 189 -4.89 -25.06 -18.00
C ILE A 189 -4.31 -26.47 -17.78
N ALA A 190 -4.52 -27.04 -16.59
CA ALA A 190 -4.07 -28.40 -16.30
C ALA A 190 -4.75 -29.47 -17.19
N GLU A 191 -5.95 -29.21 -17.72
CA GLU A 191 -6.64 -30.10 -18.67
C GLU A 191 -5.99 -30.14 -20.06
N PHE A 192 -5.15 -29.16 -20.43
CA PHE A 192 -4.51 -29.12 -21.75
C PHE A 192 -3.44 -30.21 -21.95
N GLY A 193 -3.02 -30.86 -20.87
CA GLY A 193 -2.09 -31.98 -20.90
C GLY A 193 -0.64 -31.54 -21.11
N ASP A 194 0.05 -32.16 -22.05
CA ASP A 194 1.45 -31.87 -22.38
C ASP A 194 1.52 -30.59 -23.25
N ILE A 195 1.87 -29.49 -22.61
CA ILE A 195 1.94 -28.14 -23.19
C ILE A 195 3.40 -27.67 -23.22
N GLU A 196 3.79 -26.95 -24.27
CA GLU A 196 5.12 -26.34 -24.45
C GLU A 196 5.13 -24.91 -23.87
N GLU A 197 3.96 -24.27 -23.84
CA GLU A 197 3.76 -22.92 -23.34
C GLU A 197 3.64 -22.88 -21.81
N SER A 198 4.04 -21.77 -21.23
CA SER A 198 3.89 -21.45 -19.80
C SER A 198 2.80 -20.39 -19.58
N TYR A 199 2.03 -20.55 -18.51
CA TYR A 199 0.94 -19.65 -18.15
C TYR A 199 1.23 -18.92 -16.85
N TYR A 200 1.05 -17.60 -16.85
CA TYR A 200 1.29 -16.70 -15.73
C TYR A 200 0.05 -15.90 -15.42
N ILE A 201 -0.56 -16.13 -14.27
CA ILE A 201 -1.78 -15.41 -13.86
C ILE A 201 -1.41 -14.37 -12.83
N THR A 202 -1.70 -13.09 -13.14
CA THR A 202 -1.40 -11.94 -12.31
C THR A 202 -2.51 -10.87 -12.48
N GLY A 203 -2.22 -9.68 -12.05
CA GLY A 203 -3.16 -8.56 -11.99
C GLY A 203 -3.41 -8.16 -10.55
N LEU A 204 -3.75 -6.90 -10.36
CA LEU A 204 -3.96 -6.34 -9.04
C LEU A 204 -4.98 -7.12 -8.19
N PRO A 205 -6.18 -7.47 -8.70
CA PRO A 205 -7.16 -8.22 -7.91
C PRO A 205 -6.63 -9.59 -7.44
N VAL A 206 -5.81 -10.26 -8.28
CA VAL A 206 -5.19 -11.55 -7.93
C VAL A 206 -4.17 -11.36 -6.83
N ALA A 207 -3.35 -10.31 -6.92
CA ALA A 207 -2.35 -9.99 -5.92
C ALA A 207 -3.02 -9.67 -4.56
N GLU A 208 -4.07 -8.83 -4.56
CA GLU A 208 -4.83 -8.46 -3.36
C GLU A 208 -5.43 -9.69 -2.65
N ASN A 209 -6.15 -10.51 -3.39
CA ASN A 209 -6.78 -11.70 -2.80
C ASN A 209 -5.75 -12.76 -2.37
N THR A 210 -4.70 -12.99 -3.16
CA THR A 210 -3.61 -13.89 -2.76
C THR A 210 -2.93 -13.37 -1.50
N PHE A 211 -2.73 -12.06 -1.41
CA PHE A 211 -2.17 -11.42 -0.23
C PHE A 211 -3.02 -11.69 1.02
N GLY A 212 -4.35 -11.58 0.92
CA GLY A 212 -5.28 -11.91 2.00
C GLY A 212 -5.15 -13.37 2.45
N VAL A 213 -5.11 -14.30 1.52
CA VAL A 213 -4.94 -15.73 1.82
C VAL A 213 -3.60 -16.00 2.52
N GLU A 214 -2.51 -15.45 1.99
CA GLU A 214 -1.18 -15.63 2.58
C GLU A 214 -1.06 -14.96 3.96
N MET A 215 -1.75 -13.84 4.19
CA MET A 215 -1.85 -13.17 5.48
C MET A 215 -2.50 -14.07 6.54
N PHE A 216 -3.59 -14.78 6.21
CA PHE A 216 -4.22 -15.72 7.12
C PHE A 216 -3.36 -16.95 7.40
N LYS A 217 -2.74 -17.52 6.37
CA LYS A 217 -1.76 -18.60 6.54
C LYS A 217 -0.63 -18.16 7.46
N GLN A 218 -0.12 -16.96 7.25
CA GLN A 218 0.91 -16.34 8.07
C GLN A 218 0.49 -16.26 9.54
N MET A 219 -0.70 -15.72 9.82
CA MET A 219 -1.22 -15.61 11.19
C MET A 219 -1.39 -16.99 11.84
N ALA A 220 -1.89 -17.98 11.08
CA ALA A 220 -2.07 -19.35 11.55
C ALA A 220 -0.75 -20.09 11.85
N ILE A 221 0.35 -19.74 11.18
CA ILE A 221 1.67 -20.36 11.37
C ILE A 221 2.49 -19.58 12.40
N SER A 222 2.63 -18.28 12.24
CA SER A 222 3.57 -17.49 13.03
C SER A 222 3.12 -17.25 14.46
N ALA A 223 1.81 -17.10 14.73
CA ALA A 223 1.35 -16.89 16.09
C ALA A 223 1.55 -18.14 17.00
N PRO A 224 1.18 -19.39 16.58
CA PRO A 224 1.54 -20.58 17.34
C PRO A 224 3.05 -20.82 17.45
N LEU A 225 3.81 -20.53 16.39
CA LEU A 225 5.26 -20.66 16.39
C LEU A 225 5.91 -19.68 17.36
N ALA A 226 5.46 -18.43 17.41
CA ALA A 226 5.91 -17.43 18.38
C ALA A 226 5.60 -17.89 19.80
N MET A 227 4.38 -18.40 20.03
CA MET A 227 3.98 -18.96 21.32
C MET A 227 4.91 -20.12 21.74
N LEU A 228 5.22 -21.03 20.81
CA LEU A 228 6.13 -22.16 21.07
C LEU A 228 7.55 -21.69 21.38
N VAL A 229 8.10 -20.78 20.60
CA VAL A 229 9.46 -20.25 20.79
C VAL A 229 9.57 -19.55 22.15
N ILE A 230 8.61 -18.71 22.49
CA ILE A 230 8.56 -18.02 23.78
C ILE A 230 8.42 -19.04 24.92
N PHE A 231 7.55 -20.05 24.77
CA PHE A 231 7.40 -21.14 25.73
C PHE A 231 8.74 -21.85 25.98
N LEU A 232 9.46 -22.22 24.93
CA LEU A 232 10.75 -22.90 25.03
C LEU A 232 11.80 -22.02 25.73
N LEU A 233 11.84 -20.73 25.40
CA LEU A 233 12.74 -19.76 26.04
C LEU A 233 12.44 -19.59 27.53
N LEU A 234 11.17 -19.39 27.89
CA LEU A 234 10.78 -19.28 29.30
C LEU A 234 11.06 -20.59 30.05
N TRP A 235 10.80 -21.72 29.41
CA TRP A 235 11.14 -23.01 30.01
C TRP A 235 12.65 -23.18 30.23
N TRP A 236 13.46 -22.75 29.29
CA TRP A 236 14.93 -22.77 29.41
C TRP A 236 15.43 -21.88 30.55
N PHE A 237 14.81 -20.70 30.73
CA PHE A 237 15.16 -19.76 31.81
C PHE A 237 14.67 -20.22 33.18
N PHE A 238 13.39 -20.57 33.29
CA PHE A 238 12.77 -20.89 34.59
C PHE A 238 12.83 -22.38 34.94
N LYS A 239 13.12 -23.28 33.98
CA LYS A 239 13.28 -24.75 34.14
C LYS A 239 12.10 -25.46 34.80
N ARG A 240 10.95 -24.84 34.95
CA ARG A 240 9.72 -25.38 35.55
C ARG A 240 8.48 -24.90 34.79
N LEU A 241 7.67 -25.85 34.35
CA LEU A 241 6.47 -25.57 33.55
C LEU A 241 5.47 -24.67 34.30
N ILE A 242 5.30 -24.83 35.61
CA ILE A 242 4.33 -24.07 36.38
C ILE A 242 4.55 -22.54 36.32
N PHE A 243 5.80 -22.10 36.19
CA PHE A 243 6.15 -20.68 36.11
C PHE A 243 6.05 -20.13 34.69
N VAL A 244 6.15 -21.02 33.69
CA VAL A 244 5.95 -20.66 32.31
C VAL A 244 4.47 -20.47 31.98
N THR A 245 3.58 -21.21 32.68
CA THR A 245 2.14 -21.20 32.41
C THR A 245 1.50 -19.83 32.59
N SER A 246 1.86 -19.08 33.65
CA SER A 246 1.21 -17.78 33.91
C SER A 246 1.52 -16.70 32.84
N PRO A 247 2.77 -16.48 32.39
CA PRO A 247 3.06 -15.58 31.28
C PRO A 247 2.38 -15.99 29.97
N MET A 248 2.32 -17.29 29.69
CA MET A 248 1.69 -17.79 28.47
C MET A 248 0.18 -17.55 28.46
N ILE A 249 -0.49 -17.72 29.61
CA ILE A 249 -1.92 -17.38 29.75
C ILE A 249 -2.14 -15.88 29.49
N VAL A 250 -1.32 -15.01 30.10
CA VAL A 250 -1.44 -13.56 29.91
C VAL A 250 -1.26 -13.20 28.44
N ALA A 251 -0.21 -13.72 27.77
CA ALA A 251 0.05 -13.47 26.35
C ALA A 251 -1.14 -13.87 25.46
N MET A 252 -1.68 -15.08 25.66
CA MET A 252 -2.82 -15.59 24.88
C MET A 252 -4.09 -14.76 25.13
N VAL A 253 -4.41 -14.47 26.40
CA VAL A 253 -5.58 -13.70 26.79
C VAL A 253 -5.52 -12.28 26.22
N CYS A 254 -4.34 -11.64 26.26
CA CYS A 254 -4.16 -10.31 25.69
C CYS A 254 -4.30 -10.31 24.17
N ALA A 255 -3.66 -11.24 23.46
CA ALA A 255 -3.76 -11.33 22.00
C ALA A 255 -5.21 -11.56 21.54
N LEU A 256 -5.91 -12.54 22.14
CA LEU A 256 -7.30 -12.84 21.81
C LEU A 256 -8.25 -11.70 22.18
N SER A 257 -8.06 -11.04 23.33
CA SER A 257 -8.90 -9.93 23.74
C SER A 257 -8.73 -8.71 22.83
N THR A 258 -7.51 -8.43 22.40
CA THR A 258 -7.22 -7.31 21.52
C THR A 258 -7.81 -7.53 20.13
N MET A 259 -7.62 -8.72 19.53
CA MET A 259 -8.24 -9.06 18.25
C MET A 259 -9.75 -9.07 18.34
N GLY A 260 -10.32 -9.59 19.44
CA GLY A 260 -11.77 -9.54 19.65
C GLY A 260 -12.31 -8.12 19.75
N LEU A 261 -11.62 -7.22 20.45
CA LEU A 261 -11.99 -5.80 20.53
C LEU A 261 -11.91 -5.12 19.15
N LEU A 262 -10.87 -5.40 18.35
CA LEU A 262 -10.76 -4.89 17.00
C LEU A 262 -11.99 -5.24 16.17
N ILE A 263 -12.42 -6.50 16.19
CA ILE A 263 -13.59 -6.97 15.45
C ILE A 263 -14.90 -6.33 15.97
N ILE A 264 -15.11 -6.34 17.28
CA ILE A 264 -16.33 -5.79 17.92
C ILE A 264 -16.50 -4.30 17.60
N THR A 265 -15.41 -3.56 17.49
CA THR A 265 -15.46 -2.13 17.16
C THR A 265 -15.64 -1.85 15.67
N GLY A 266 -15.79 -2.90 14.84
CA GLY A 266 -16.08 -2.78 13.41
C GLY A 266 -14.87 -2.50 12.53
N ASN A 267 -13.67 -2.61 13.08
CA ASN A 267 -12.45 -2.43 12.28
C ASN A 267 -12.17 -3.68 11.44
N THR A 268 -11.62 -3.47 10.25
CA THR A 268 -11.23 -4.53 9.33
C THR A 268 -9.84 -5.07 9.68
N ILE A 269 -9.58 -6.33 9.30
CA ILE A 269 -8.26 -6.94 9.46
C ILE A 269 -7.43 -6.61 8.21
N HIS A 270 -6.54 -5.65 8.34
CA HIS A 270 -5.52 -5.31 7.33
C HIS A 270 -4.22 -6.08 7.57
N ILE A 271 -3.26 -5.95 6.66
CA ILE A 271 -1.91 -6.51 6.79
C ILE A 271 -1.27 -6.17 8.15
N MET A 272 -1.35 -4.90 8.56
CA MET A 272 -0.77 -4.47 9.83
C MET A 272 -1.50 -5.06 11.02
N SER A 273 -2.84 -5.03 11.03
CA SER A 273 -3.63 -5.57 12.14
C SER A 273 -3.49 -7.09 12.31
N SER A 274 -3.16 -7.83 11.25
CA SER A 274 -2.87 -9.26 11.34
C SER A 274 -1.60 -9.59 12.15
N MET A 275 -0.68 -8.61 12.28
CA MET A 275 0.52 -8.74 13.10
C MET A 275 0.26 -8.55 14.60
N ILE A 276 -0.87 -7.95 15.00
CA ILE A 276 -1.20 -7.61 16.40
C ILE A 276 -0.96 -8.77 17.38
N PRO A 277 -1.45 -10.01 17.12
CA PRO A 277 -1.22 -11.11 18.04
C PRO A 277 0.27 -11.40 18.27
N ILE A 278 1.07 -11.35 17.19
CA ILE A 278 2.49 -11.67 17.23
C ILE A 278 3.27 -10.59 17.99
N PHE A 279 2.83 -9.33 17.90
CA PHE A 279 3.42 -8.22 18.67
C PHE A 279 3.06 -8.28 20.14
N ILE A 280 1.80 -8.52 20.45
CA ILE A 280 1.32 -8.49 21.83
C ILE A 280 1.90 -9.62 22.66
N MET A 281 2.09 -10.84 22.09
CA MET A 281 2.60 -11.98 22.83
C MET A 281 3.95 -11.73 23.51
N PRO A 282 5.02 -11.30 22.82
CA PRO A 282 6.30 -11.02 23.47
C PRO A 282 6.21 -9.84 24.46
N ILE A 283 5.42 -8.80 24.12
CA ILE A 283 5.27 -7.61 24.97
C ILE A 283 4.53 -7.96 26.27
N ALA A 284 3.45 -8.73 26.20
CA ALA A 284 2.67 -9.13 27.36
C ALA A 284 3.46 -9.99 28.37
N ILE A 285 4.48 -10.68 27.90
CA ILE A 285 5.34 -11.53 28.74
C ILE A 285 6.42 -10.72 29.46
N LEU A 286 6.75 -9.55 28.96
CA LEU A 286 7.83 -8.72 29.46
C LEU A 286 7.69 -8.41 30.96
N ASP A 287 6.56 -7.89 31.38
CA ASP A 287 6.24 -7.61 32.77
C ASP A 287 6.22 -8.88 33.63
N ALA A 288 5.67 -9.95 33.10
CA ALA A 288 5.59 -11.24 33.78
C ALA A 288 6.98 -11.82 34.08
N VAL A 289 7.93 -11.70 33.16
CA VAL A 289 9.33 -12.12 33.35
C VAL A 289 10.00 -11.32 34.44
N HIS A 290 9.76 -10.00 34.51
CA HIS A 290 10.31 -9.16 35.59
C HIS A 290 9.74 -9.58 36.96
N ILE A 291 8.42 -9.74 37.08
CA ILE A 291 7.78 -10.15 38.34
C ILE A 291 8.31 -11.51 38.80
N LEU A 292 8.38 -12.48 37.88
CA LEU A 292 8.84 -13.85 38.22
C LEU A 292 10.33 -13.84 38.57
N SER A 293 11.19 -13.13 37.86
CA SER A 293 12.62 -13.08 38.16
C SER A 293 12.89 -12.47 39.53
N ASP A 294 12.30 -11.29 39.83
CA ASP A 294 12.45 -10.63 41.15
C ASP A 294 11.82 -11.47 42.26
N PHE A 295 10.71 -12.16 42.01
CA PHE A 295 10.11 -13.07 42.97
C PHE A 295 11.03 -14.20 43.33
N PHE A 296 11.69 -14.84 42.35
CA PHE A 296 12.61 -15.95 42.62
C PHE A 296 13.85 -15.50 43.37
N ASP A 297 14.44 -14.37 43.00
CA ASP A 297 15.63 -13.86 43.62
C ASP A 297 15.41 -13.56 45.12
N ARG A 298 14.21 -13.09 45.50
CA ARG A 298 13.88 -12.70 46.89
C ARG A 298 13.23 -13.80 47.70
N TYR A 299 12.51 -14.72 47.06
CA TYR A 299 11.83 -15.80 47.78
C TYR A 299 12.80 -16.68 48.55
N ASN A 300 14.04 -16.85 48.07
CA ASN A 300 15.09 -17.57 48.79
C ASN A 300 15.43 -16.94 50.15
N SER A 301 15.33 -15.65 50.31
CA SER A 301 15.61 -14.93 51.56
C SER A 301 14.38 -14.80 52.45
N ILE A 302 13.21 -14.50 51.91
CA ILE A 302 11.98 -14.18 52.70
C ILE A 302 11.21 -15.46 53.05
N ARG A 303 11.16 -16.45 52.18
CA ARG A 303 10.48 -17.77 52.34
C ARG A 303 8.98 -17.68 52.63
N ASP A 304 8.34 -16.54 52.41
CA ASP A 304 6.90 -16.36 52.43
C ASP A 304 6.43 -15.81 51.10
N LYS A 305 5.59 -16.55 50.36
CA LYS A 305 5.14 -16.18 49.05
C LYS A 305 4.34 -14.88 48.98
N ARG A 306 3.49 -14.62 50.04
CA ARG A 306 2.68 -13.42 50.11
C ARG A 306 3.54 -12.19 50.40
N GLN A 307 4.44 -12.27 51.37
CA GLN A 307 5.33 -11.16 51.70
C GLN A 307 6.30 -10.88 50.55
N THR A 308 6.82 -11.91 49.91
CA THR A 308 7.71 -11.75 48.78
C THR A 308 7.01 -11.03 47.63
N ILE A 309 5.82 -11.45 47.23
CA ILE A 309 5.11 -10.85 46.09
C ILE A 309 4.65 -9.42 46.37
N ILE A 310 4.24 -9.10 47.64
CA ILE A 310 3.91 -7.73 48.03
C ILE A 310 5.15 -6.85 47.93
N HIS A 311 6.31 -7.32 48.38
CA HIS A 311 7.55 -6.58 48.30
C HIS A 311 7.99 -6.38 46.83
N VAL A 312 7.94 -7.40 45.99
CA VAL A 312 8.21 -7.33 44.56
C VAL A 312 7.30 -6.33 43.88
N MET A 313 6.00 -6.40 44.14
CA MET A 313 5.05 -5.48 43.50
C MET A 313 5.22 -4.04 44.00
N SER A 314 5.59 -3.82 45.27
CA SER A 314 5.84 -2.46 45.75
C SER A 314 7.03 -1.77 45.08
N GLU A 315 8.03 -2.52 44.64
CA GLU A 315 9.20 -1.98 43.93
C GLU A 315 9.02 -1.91 42.42
N LEU A 316 8.37 -2.94 41.83
CA LEU A 316 8.23 -3.02 40.38
C LEU A 316 7.04 -2.26 39.82
N PHE A 317 6.02 -1.92 40.63
CA PHE A 317 4.79 -1.29 40.14
C PHE A 317 5.05 0.00 39.37
N THR A 318 5.85 0.91 39.92
CA THR A 318 6.13 2.21 39.28
C THR A 318 6.98 2.07 38.01
N PRO A 319 8.09 1.33 37.98
CA PRO A 319 8.81 1.04 36.73
C PRO A 319 7.93 0.40 35.68
N MET A 320 7.16 -0.64 36.01
CA MET A 320 6.27 -1.33 35.06
C MET A 320 5.15 -0.42 34.53
N LEU A 321 4.57 0.43 35.37
CA LEU A 321 3.57 1.42 34.93
C LEU A 321 4.18 2.37 33.89
N ILE A 322 5.39 2.87 34.14
CA ILE A 322 6.03 3.83 33.24
C ILE A 322 6.45 3.15 31.94
N THR A 323 7.04 1.94 32.02
CA THR A 323 7.40 1.20 30.78
C THR A 323 6.18 0.88 29.94
N SER A 324 5.08 0.44 30.57
CA SER A 324 3.83 0.20 29.85
C SER A 324 3.25 1.50 29.26
N LEU A 325 3.31 2.62 29.99
CA LEU A 325 2.84 3.92 29.47
C LEU A 325 3.72 4.44 28.31
N THR A 326 5.05 4.25 28.37
CA THR A 326 5.93 4.64 27.26
C THR A 326 5.67 3.78 26.02
N THR A 327 5.44 2.50 26.21
CA THR A 327 5.09 1.58 25.13
C THR A 327 3.73 1.93 24.52
N ILE A 328 2.71 2.20 25.37
CA ILE A 328 1.40 2.69 24.94
C ILE A 328 1.53 3.99 24.14
N ALA A 329 2.31 4.96 24.63
CA ALA A 329 2.53 6.23 23.94
C ALA A 329 3.22 6.05 22.58
N GLY A 330 4.23 5.15 22.51
CA GLY A 330 4.91 4.82 21.25
C GLY A 330 3.97 4.23 20.21
N PHE A 331 3.12 3.27 20.58
CA PHE A 331 2.14 2.69 19.65
C PHE A 331 0.97 3.62 19.37
N ALA A 332 0.45 4.34 20.36
CA ALA A 332 -0.65 5.28 20.18
C ALA A 332 -0.28 6.46 19.27
N SER A 333 1.00 6.82 19.16
CA SER A 333 1.44 7.88 18.23
C SER A 333 1.20 7.52 16.77
N LEU A 334 1.11 6.23 16.42
CA LEU A 334 0.74 5.77 15.09
C LEU A 334 -0.70 6.18 14.70
N ALA A 335 -1.55 6.51 15.68
CA ALA A 335 -2.87 7.07 15.42
C ALA A 335 -2.83 8.47 14.79
N LEU A 336 -1.69 9.15 14.84
CA LEU A 336 -1.49 10.47 14.23
C LEU A 336 -1.09 10.39 12.75
N THR A 337 -0.73 9.21 12.26
CA THR A 337 -0.39 9.03 10.84
C THR A 337 -1.62 9.18 9.96
N PRO A 338 -1.51 9.67 8.72
CA PRO A 338 -2.65 9.77 7.81
C PRO A 338 -3.06 8.43 7.16
N ILE A 339 -2.53 7.30 7.63
CA ILE A 339 -2.70 5.97 7.04
C ILE A 339 -3.63 5.13 7.94
N PRO A 340 -4.90 4.86 7.55
CA PRO A 340 -5.88 4.19 8.40
C PRO A 340 -5.45 2.82 8.93
N PRO A 341 -4.85 1.89 8.14
CA PRO A 341 -4.37 0.61 8.67
C PRO A 341 -3.33 0.74 9.77
N VAL A 342 -2.45 1.74 9.69
CA VAL A 342 -1.41 2.01 10.69
C VAL A 342 -2.01 2.61 11.95
N GLN A 343 -3.03 3.49 11.83
CA GLN A 343 -3.77 4.02 12.97
C GLN A 343 -4.41 2.88 13.78
N VAL A 344 -5.17 2.01 13.09
CA VAL A 344 -5.83 0.85 13.71
C VAL A 344 -4.81 -0.04 14.42
N PHE A 345 -3.71 -0.39 13.76
CA PHE A 345 -2.64 -1.18 14.33
C PHE A 345 -2.09 -0.55 15.62
N GLY A 346 -1.74 0.74 15.58
CA GLY A 346 -1.16 1.45 16.72
C GLY A 346 -2.10 1.52 17.91
N ILE A 347 -3.37 1.88 17.67
CA ILE A 347 -4.41 1.98 18.72
C ILE A 347 -4.63 0.61 19.40
N PHE A 348 -4.81 -0.45 18.62
CA PHE A 348 -5.13 -1.76 19.18
C PHE A 348 -3.93 -2.42 19.85
N ILE A 349 -2.69 -2.18 19.39
CA ILE A 349 -1.52 -2.62 20.19
C ILE A 349 -1.41 -1.82 21.49
N ALA A 350 -1.66 -0.50 21.48
CA ALA A 350 -1.67 0.29 22.71
C ALA A 350 -2.71 -0.23 23.72
N ILE A 351 -3.92 -0.59 23.26
CA ILE A 351 -4.93 -1.25 24.08
C ILE A 351 -4.44 -2.60 24.59
N GLY A 352 -3.81 -3.41 23.72
CA GLY A 352 -3.26 -4.71 24.07
C GLY A 352 -2.16 -4.63 25.14
N VAL A 353 -1.28 -3.64 25.05
CA VAL A 353 -0.24 -3.37 26.07
C VAL A 353 -0.88 -2.96 27.40
N PHE A 354 -1.92 -2.10 27.36
CA PHE A 354 -2.66 -1.73 28.57
C PHE A 354 -3.32 -2.95 29.23
N LEU A 355 -3.94 -3.81 28.45
CA LEU A 355 -4.50 -5.07 28.95
C LEU A 355 -3.42 -5.99 29.52
N ALA A 356 -2.27 -6.08 28.85
CA ALA A 356 -1.12 -6.88 29.32
C ALA A 356 -0.62 -6.40 30.69
N TRP A 357 -0.48 -5.08 30.88
CA TRP A 357 -0.13 -4.51 32.17
C TRP A 357 -1.17 -4.86 33.25
N ILE A 358 -2.47 -4.67 33.00
CA ILE A 358 -3.53 -5.01 33.97
C ILE A 358 -3.44 -6.49 34.34
N TRP A 359 -3.31 -7.39 33.37
CA TRP A 359 -3.23 -8.83 33.65
C TRP A 359 -1.94 -9.19 34.39
N SER A 360 -0.83 -8.54 34.09
CA SER A 360 0.45 -8.78 34.76
C SER A 360 0.39 -8.39 36.24
N ILE A 361 -0.20 -7.24 36.59
CA ILE A 361 -0.28 -6.78 38.00
C ILE A 361 -1.39 -7.48 38.79
N THR A 362 -2.39 -8.07 38.15
CA THR A 362 -3.50 -8.74 38.83
C THR A 362 -3.37 -10.26 38.83
N PHE A 363 -3.23 -10.87 37.66
CA PHE A 363 -3.25 -12.31 37.51
C PHE A 363 -1.95 -12.98 37.96
N ILE A 364 -0.77 -12.44 37.62
CA ILE A 364 0.52 -13.06 37.95
C ILE A 364 0.74 -13.16 39.44
N PRO A 365 0.53 -12.10 40.27
CA PRO A 365 0.63 -12.19 41.73
C PRO A 365 -0.37 -13.20 42.31
N ALA A 366 -1.62 -13.18 41.86
CA ALA A 366 -2.64 -14.10 42.27
C ALA A 366 -2.29 -15.57 41.97
N PHE A 367 -1.75 -15.82 40.76
CA PHE A 367 -1.29 -17.12 40.32
C PHE A 367 -0.14 -17.64 41.20
N ILE A 368 0.86 -16.80 41.48
CA ILE A 368 2.02 -17.16 42.32
C ILE A 368 1.53 -17.54 43.73
N VAL A 369 0.61 -16.77 44.33
CA VAL A 369 0.07 -17.08 45.66
C VAL A 369 -0.72 -18.40 45.66
N SER A 370 -1.36 -18.78 44.56
CA SER A 370 -2.13 -20.02 44.44
C SER A 370 -1.26 -21.26 44.27
N ILE A 371 0.04 -21.12 43.98
CA ILE A 371 0.96 -22.28 43.84
C ILE A 371 1.14 -22.98 45.21
N PRO A 372 1.03 -24.33 45.29
CA PRO A 372 1.29 -25.07 46.51
C PRO A 372 2.73 -24.89 47.02
N ASP A 373 2.90 -24.72 48.34
CA ASP A 373 4.20 -24.45 48.96
C ASP A 373 5.22 -25.60 48.74
N GLU A 374 4.77 -26.84 48.61
CA GLU A 374 5.59 -28.02 48.29
C GLU A 374 6.28 -27.88 46.93
N LYS A 375 5.58 -27.36 45.94
CA LYS A 375 6.15 -27.14 44.57
C LYS A 375 7.13 -25.97 44.54
N LEU A 376 6.93 -25.00 45.41
CA LEU A 376 7.85 -23.86 45.59
C LEU A 376 9.11 -24.29 46.34
N ALA A 377 8.96 -25.05 47.39
CA ALA A 377 10.08 -25.56 48.21
C ALA A 377 11.02 -26.49 47.41
N SER A 378 10.46 -27.37 46.56
CA SER A 378 11.28 -28.25 45.69
C SER A 378 12.11 -27.50 44.66
N PHE A 379 11.78 -26.25 44.36
CA PHE A 379 12.54 -25.36 43.49
C PHE A 379 13.76 -24.80 44.21
N ILE A 380 13.64 -24.38 45.48
CA ILE A 380 14.70 -23.81 46.30
C ILE A 380 15.83 -24.86 46.50
N THR A 381 15.48 -26.10 46.86
CA THR A 381 16.47 -27.18 47.07
C THR A 381 17.26 -27.51 45.82
N SER A 382 16.71 -27.26 44.62
CA SER A 382 17.43 -27.45 43.36
C SER A 382 18.39 -26.30 42.98
N ILE A 383 18.20 -25.11 43.55
CA ILE A 383 19.08 -23.96 43.35
C ILE A 383 20.17 -23.93 44.42
N ASP A 384 19.85 -24.16 45.69
CA ASP A 384 20.81 -24.16 46.82
C ASP A 384 21.92 -25.22 46.68
N SER A 385 21.64 -26.34 46.01
CA SER A 385 22.61 -27.39 45.78
C SER A 385 23.66 -27.08 44.70
N LYS A 386 23.43 -26.07 43.85
CA LYS A 386 24.30 -25.75 42.70
C LYS A 386 25.10 -24.45 42.80
N ASP A 387 24.70 -23.49 43.65
CA ASP A 387 25.12 -22.10 43.42
C ASP A 387 25.79 -21.34 44.58
N LYS A 388 26.32 -22.02 45.58
CA LYS A 388 27.11 -21.23 46.58
C LYS A 388 28.47 -20.71 46.06
N ASN A 389 28.94 -21.15 44.88
CA ASN A 389 30.27 -20.73 44.36
C ASN A 389 30.37 -20.57 42.80
N ASN A 390 29.31 -20.72 42.02
CA ASN A 390 29.41 -20.56 40.57
C ASN A 390 28.43 -19.52 40.05
N LYS A 391 28.89 -18.26 39.94
CA LYS A 391 28.17 -17.24 39.07
C LYS A 391 27.95 -17.86 37.69
N THR A 392 26.71 -17.81 37.18
CA THR A 392 26.39 -18.31 35.83
C THR A 392 27.35 -17.71 34.78
N LEU A 393 27.59 -18.43 33.68
CA LEU A 393 28.44 -17.97 32.59
C LEU A 393 28.03 -16.56 32.11
N MET A 394 26.71 -16.32 32.02
CA MET A 394 26.15 -15.03 31.65
C MET A 394 26.48 -13.94 32.67
N ALA A 395 26.34 -14.20 33.98
CA ALA A 395 26.70 -13.25 35.02
C ALA A 395 28.20 -12.88 34.99
N ARG A 396 29.08 -13.87 34.79
CA ARG A 396 30.54 -13.63 34.66
C ARG A 396 30.87 -12.78 33.43
N LEU A 397 30.19 -13.00 32.32
CA LEU A 397 30.34 -12.23 31.08
C LEU A 397 29.87 -10.78 31.29
N LEU A 398 28.68 -10.60 31.88
CA LEU A 398 28.13 -9.27 32.14
C LEU A 398 29.00 -8.45 33.11
N ILE A 399 29.52 -9.05 34.15
CA ILE A 399 30.47 -8.35 35.08
C ILE A 399 31.72 -7.89 34.32
N LYS A 400 32.28 -8.73 33.43
CA LYS A 400 33.39 -8.31 32.57
C LYS A 400 33.00 -7.16 31.64
N VAL A 401 31.79 -7.18 31.07
CA VAL A 401 31.25 -6.06 30.26
C VAL A 401 31.18 -4.80 31.13
N GLY A 402 30.67 -4.87 32.36
CA GLY A 402 30.60 -3.73 33.26
C GLY A 402 31.98 -3.16 33.58
N GLN A 403 32.96 -4.00 33.90
CA GLN A 403 34.34 -3.57 34.13
C GLN A 403 34.98 -2.96 32.88
N PHE A 404 34.75 -3.56 31.71
CA PHE A 404 35.21 -3.04 30.43
C PHE A 404 34.62 -1.66 30.13
N THR A 405 33.31 -1.47 30.31
CA THR A 405 32.64 -0.19 30.08
C THR A 405 33.11 0.92 31.00
N TYR A 406 33.41 0.58 32.26
CA TYR A 406 33.96 1.52 33.21
C TYR A 406 35.37 1.97 32.82
N HIS A 407 36.28 1.04 32.51
CA HIS A 407 37.68 1.37 32.24
C HIS A 407 37.92 1.96 30.85
N HIS A 408 37.06 1.66 29.87
CA HIS A 408 37.21 2.08 28.45
C HIS A 408 36.08 3.02 28.01
N ALA A 409 35.49 3.79 28.94
CA ALA A 409 34.32 4.63 28.65
C ALA A 409 34.53 5.60 27.48
N LEU A 410 35.71 6.25 27.40
CA LEU A 410 36.03 7.18 26.30
C LEU A 410 36.08 6.45 24.95
N LEU A 411 36.70 5.27 24.88
CA LEU A 411 36.77 4.46 23.67
C LEU A 411 35.37 4.06 23.18
N ILE A 412 34.51 3.65 24.11
CA ILE A 412 33.11 3.29 23.78
C ILE A 412 32.35 4.46 23.17
N VAL A 413 32.48 5.65 23.79
CA VAL A 413 31.80 6.85 23.25
C VAL A 413 32.34 7.23 21.87
N LEU A 414 33.67 7.17 21.67
CA LEU A 414 34.28 7.44 20.36
C LEU A 414 33.82 6.42 19.28
N VAL A 415 33.75 5.12 19.61
CA VAL A 415 33.27 4.09 18.72
C VAL A 415 31.78 4.31 18.42
N THR A 416 30.97 4.66 19.44
CA THR A 416 29.54 4.98 19.25
C THR A 416 29.35 6.15 18.30
N VAL A 417 30.12 7.25 18.49
CA VAL A 417 30.06 8.42 17.58
C VAL A 417 30.51 8.04 16.15
N SER A 418 31.58 7.25 16.01
CA SER A 418 32.03 6.76 14.71
C SER A 418 30.95 5.92 14.01
N LEU A 419 30.34 4.96 14.73
CA LEU A 419 29.25 4.12 14.21
C LEU A 419 28.03 4.96 13.86
N SER A 420 27.71 5.99 14.66
CA SER A 420 26.63 6.93 14.33
C SER A 420 26.93 7.73 13.07
N GLY A 421 28.18 8.08 12.81
CA GLY A 421 28.60 8.71 11.56
C GLY A 421 28.42 7.80 10.34
N VAL A 422 28.81 6.52 10.47
CA VAL A 422 28.57 5.50 9.42
C VAL A 422 27.07 5.29 9.22
N ALA A 423 26.30 5.25 10.28
CA ALA A 423 24.85 5.13 10.21
C ALA A 423 24.20 6.32 9.50
N ALA A 424 24.64 7.54 9.79
CA ALA A 424 24.15 8.74 9.10
C ALA A 424 24.45 8.70 7.59
N TYR A 425 25.62 8.19 7.19
CA TYR A 425 25.93 7.94 5.79
C TYR A 425 25.01 6.86 5.19
N GLY A 426 24.77 5.75 5.90
CA GLY A 426 23.81 4.73 5.45
C GLY A 426 22.40 5.28 5.29
N ILE A 427 21.91 6.09 6.23
CA ILE A 427 20.59 6.72 6.14
C ILE A 427 20.48 7.59 4.88
N SER A 428 21.53 8.29 4.49
CA SER A 428 21.51 9.10 3.25
C SER A 428 21.44 8.29 1.96
N GLN A 429 21.60 6.96 2.03
CA GLN A 429 21.49 6.04 0.90
C GLN A 429 20.14 5.32 0.85
N ILE A 430 19.22 5.62 1.77
CA ILE A 430 17.90 5.00 1.79
C ILE A 430 17.07 5.50 0.62
N ASN A 431 16.60 4.56 -0.21
CA ASN A 431 15.59 4.82 -1.22
C ASN A 431 14.20 4.59 -0.63
N VAL A 432 13.30 5.53 -0.87
CA VAL A 432 11.90 5.41 -0.47
C VAL A 432 11.13 4.77 -1.62
N ASN A 433 10.72 3.52 -1.42
CA ASN A 433 10.02 2.77 -2.45
C ASN A 433 9.16 1.67 -1.82
N ASP A 434 7.86 1.74 -2.04
CA ASP A 434 6.93 0.71 -1.56
C ASP A 434 6.14 0.12 -2.72
N ASN A 435 6.64 -0.96 -3.24
CA ASN A 435 6.03 -1.72 -4.33
C ASN A 435 5.31 -2.94 -3.75
N PRO A 436 3.95 -3.03 -3.79
CA PRO A 436 3.20 -4.14 -3.23
C PRO A 436 3.56 -5.53 -3.82
N ILE A 437 4.03 -5.59 -5.06
CA ILE A 437 4.48 -6.86 -5.66
C ILE A 437 5.76 -7.37 -4.97
N LYS A 438 6.64 -6.49 -4.51
CA LYS A 438 7.84 -6.84 -3.73
C LYS A 438 7.52 -7.36 -2.32
N TRP A 439 6.26 -7.30 -1.90
CA TRP A 439 5.82 -7.93 -0.65
C TRP A 439 5.75 -9.45 -0.74
N PHE A 440 5.67 -10.01 -1.95
CA PHE A 440 5.82 -11.45 -2.18
C PHE A 440 7.30 -11.84 -2.32
N ALA A 441 7.63 -13.07 -1.90
CA ALA A 441 8.97 -13.62 -2.09
C ALA A 441 9.31 -13.72 -3.59
N GLU A 442 10.59 -13.66 -3.95
CA GLU A 442 11.03 -13.71 -5.36
C GLU A 442 10.58 -14.97 -6.12
N SER A 443 10.44 -16.09 -5.42
CA SER A 443 9.96 -17.36 -5.97
C SER A 443 8.44 -17.47 -6.02
N HIS A 444 7.70 -16.49 -5.51
CA HIS A 444 6.24 -16.55 -5.47
C HIS A 444 5.66 -16.41 -6.89
N PRO A 445 4.63 -17.20 -7.27
CA PRO A 445 4.06 -17.20 -8.64
C PRO A 445 3.67 -15.81 -9.16
N ILE A 446 3.10 -14.95 -8.30
CA ILE A 446 2.74 -13.57 -8.68
C ILE A 446 3.98 -12.76 -9.07
N ARG A 447 5.07 -12.86 -8.30
CA ARG A 447 6.30 -12.11 -8.59
C ARG A 447 7.05 -12.66 -9.80
N VAL A 448 6.98 -13.97 -10.02
CA VAL A 448 7.51 -14.59 -11.25
C VAL A 448 6.69 -14.14 -12.46
N ALA A 449 5.35 -14.13 -12.35
CA ALA A 449 4.47 -13.65 -13.40
C ALA A 449 4.74 -12.18 -13.74
N ASP A 450 4.84 -11.31 -12.71
CA ASP A 450 5.16 -9.91 -12.90
C ASP A 450 6.48 -9.72 -13.67
N ARG A 451 7.55 -10.39 -13.25
CA ARG A 451 8.86 -10.32 -13.93
C ARG A 451 8.78 -10.75 -15.39
N VAL A 452 8.21 -11.95 -15.65
CA VAL A 452 8.14 -12.49 -17.01
C VAL A 452 7.31 -11.60 -17.93
N LEU A 453 6.17 -11.08 -17.44
CA LEU A 453 5.33 -10.22 -18.25
C LEU A 453 5.96 -8.86 -18.53
N ASN A 454 6.68 -8.27 -17.56
CA ASN A 454 7.41 -7.02 -17.79
C ASN A 454 8.64 -7.18 -18.70
N GLU A 455 9.18 -8.39 -18.85
CA GLU A 455 10.24 -8.69 -19.84
C GLU A 455 9.70 -8.72 -21.27
N HIS A 456 8.45 -9.12 -21.48
CA HIS A 456 7.86 -9.32 -22.81
C HIS A 456 6.93 -8.19 -23.28
N PHE A 457 6.27 -7.48 -22.34
CA PHE A 457 5.27 -6.46 -22.65
C PHE A 457 5.74 -5.06 -22.28
N GLY A 458 4.96 -4.06 -22.67
CA GLY A 458 5.21 -2.66 -22.36
C GLY A 458 5.15 -2.31 -20.86
N GLY A 459 4.69 -3.24 -20.03
CA GLY A 459 4.60 -3.08 -18.59
C GLY A 459 3.25 -3.54 -18.04
N THR A 460 3.27 -4.00 -16.78
CA THR A 460 2.07 -4.47 -16.08
C THR A 460 1.48 -3.42 -15.12
N TYR A 461 2.18 -2.30 -14.92
CA TYR A 461 1.79 -1.25 -13.99
C TYR A 461 1.12 -0.10 -14.71
N MET A 462 -0.20 0.02 -14.52
CA MET A 462 -1.02 0.99 -15.21
C MET A 462 -1.14 2.29 -14.40
N ALA A 463 -0.86 3.40 -15.06
CA ALA A 463 -1.22 4.73 -14.63
C ALA A 463 -2.03 5.42 -15.73
N TYR A 464 -2.87 6.34 -15.36
CA TYR A 464 -3.75 7.04 -16.28
C TYR A 464 -3.62 8.54 -16.08
N LEU A 465 -3.50 9.26 -17.18
CA LEU A 465 -3.50 10.72 -17.19
C LEU A 465 -4.80 11.24 -17.82
N ALA A 466 -5.69 11.77 -17.01
CA ALA A 466 -6.89 12.42 -17.49
C ALA A 466 -6.54 13.84 -17.96
N LEU A 467 -6.96 14.18 -19.17
CA LEU A 467 -6.97 15.55 -19.67
C LEU A 467 -8.41 16.02 -19.74
N GLU A 468 -8.74 17.10 -19.05
CA GLU A 468 -10.09 17.63 -18.96
C GLU A 468 -10.10 19.15 -18.96
N VAL A 469 -11.21 19.75 -19.37
CA VAL A 469 -11.36 21.20 -19.32
C VAL A 469 -11.42 21.66 -17.88
N ASP A 470 -10.58 22.61 -17.50
CA ASP A 470 -10.63 23.22 -16.16
C ASP A 470 -11.98 23.91 -15.93
N GLN A 471 -12.81 23.29 -15.11
CA GLN A 471 -14.12 23.86 -14.73
C GLN A 471 -13.99 25.07 -13.80
N ASN A 472 -12.83 25.24 -13.16
CA ASN A 472 -12.53 26.35 -12.26
C ASN A 472 -11.75 27.50 -12.96
N ALA A 473 -11.21 27.23 -14.16
CA ALA A 473 -10.70 28.33 -14.97
C ALA A 473 -11.82 29.37 -15.05
N ALA A 474 -11.58 30.52 -14.44
CA ALA A 474 -12.51 31.61 -14.21
C ALA A 474 -13.50 31.69 -15.36
N VAL A 475 -14.79 31.60 -15.04
CA VAL A 475 -15.95 31.69 -15.96
C VAL A 475 -15.45 32.38 -17.20
N ASP A 476 -15.34 31.62 -18.32
CA ASP A 476 -14.73 32.12 -19.56
C ASP A 476 -15.40 33.42 -19.89
N THR A 477 -14.90 34.52 -19.32
CA THR A 477 -15.47 35.86 -19.46
C THR A 477 -15.44 36.25 -20.92
N ASP A 478 -14.58 35.58 -21.71
CA ASP A 478 -14.46 35.78 -23.15
C ASP A 478 -15.36 34.85 -23.99
N PHE A 479 -16.01 33.85 -23.36
CA PHE A 479 -16.86 32.91 -24.10
C PHE A 479 -18.04 33.60 -24.79
N LYS A 480 -18.81 34.42 -24.08
CA LYS A 480 -19.95 35.13 -24.67
C LYS A 480 -19.50 36.13 -25.72
N PRO A 481 -18.50 36.99 -25.49
CA PRO A 481 -17.96 37.87 -26.53
C PRO A 481 -17.47 37.10 -27.76
N ALA A 482 -16.75 35.98 -27.57
CA ALA A 482 -16.28 35.17 -28.68
C ALA A 482 -17.42 34.51 -29.46
N LEU A 483 -18.44 33.97 -28.76
CA LEU A 483 -19.63 33.38 -29.36
C LEU A 483 -20.42 34.46 -30.15
N LEU A 484 -20.60 35.65 -29.58
CA LEU A 484 -21.28 36.76 -30.22
C LEU A 484 -20.51 37.23 -31.47
N ALA A 485 -19.17 37.25 -31.45
CA ALA A 485 -18.38 37.62 -32.61
C ALA A 485 -18.58 36.61 -33.76
N ARG A 486 -18.58 35.28 -33.44
CA ARG A 486 -18.84 34.24 -34.45
C ARG A 486 -20.30 34.28 -34.95
N LEU A 487 -21.27 34.49 -34.05
CA LEU A 487 -22.66 34.65 -34.44
C LEU A 487 -22.83 35.81 -35.40
N ALA A 488 -22.15 36.93 -35.15
CA ALA A 488 -22.20 38.10 -36.05
C ALA A 488 -21.64 37.79 -37.44
N ILE A 489 -20.61 36.92 -37.54
CA ILE A 489 -20.07 36.46 -38.83
C ILE A 489 -21.11 35.58 -39.54
N ALA A 490 -21.74 34.62 -38.84
CA ALA A 490 -22.77 33.76 -39.38
C ALA A 490 -23.99 34.55 -39.84
N ALA A 491 -24.42 35.53 -39.03
CA ALA A 491 -25.52 36.43 -39.39
C ALA A 491 -25.22 37.26 -40.64
N LYS A 492 -23.99 37.75 -40.76
CA LYS A 492 -23.53 38.50 -41.95
C LYS A 492 -23.52 37.62 -43.20
N GLN A 493 -23.10 36.38 -43.06
CA GLN A 493 -23.12 35.45 -44.19
C GLN A 493 -24.54 35.07 -44.59
N ALA A 494 -25.42 34.75 -43.65
CA ALA A 494 -26.82 34.44 -43.91
C ALA A 494 -27.55 35.61 -44.61
N LYS A 495 -27.20 36.83 -44.24
CA LYS A 495 -27.70 38.06 -44.93
C LYS A 495 -27.12 38.19 -46.33
N ALA A 496 -25.83 37.88 -46.53
CA ALA A 496 -25.19 37.96 -47.84
C ALA A 496 -25.74 36.95 -48.84
N ASP A 497 -26.18 35.80 -48.31
CA ASP A 497 -26.77 34.70 -49.08
C ASP A 497 -28.29 34.87 -49.25
N ASP A 498 -28.84 36.00 -48.82
CA ASP A 498 -30.24 36.42 -48.97
C ASP A 498 -31.30 35.52 -48.30
N TYR A 499 -30.91 34.89 -47.17
CA TYR A 499 -31.84 34.10 -46.39
C TYR A 499 -32.92 34.95 -45.73
N ALA A 500 -34.19 34.53 -45.86
CA ALA A 500 -35.32 35.23 -45.34
C ALA A 500 -35.33 35.49 -43.85
N ASN A 501 -35.63 36.66 -43.38
CA ASN A 501 -35.65 37.06 -41.97
C ASN A 501 -34.37 36.82 -41.17
N SER A 502 -33.18 36.66 -41.85
CA SER A 502 -31.91 36.34 -41.20
C SER A 502 -31.53 37.33 -40.08
N GLU A 503 -31.74 38.63 -40.28
CA GLU A 503 -31.46 39.66 -39.24
C GLU A 503 -32.29 39.45 -37.97
N VAL A 504 -33.57 39.09 -38.10
CA VAL A 504 -34.45 38.87 -36.94
C VAL A 504 -34.08 37.63 -36.20
N ILE A 505 -33.89 36.50 -36.92
CA ILE A 505 -33.56 35.19 -36.35
C ILE A 505 -32.21 35.22 -35.61
N PHE A 506 -31.17 35.76 -36.24
CA PHE A 506 -29.84 35.84 -35.60
C PHE A 506 -29.80 36.86 -34.47
N SER A 507 -30.62 37.97 -34.53
CA SER A 507 -30.73 38.91 -33.41
C SER A 507 -31.41 38.29 -32.19
N GLN A 508 -32.35 37.37 -32.39
CA GLN A 508 -33.01 36.63 -31.32
C GLN A 508 -32.01 35.69 -30.59
N LEU A 509 -31.15 35.02 -31.35
CA LEU A 509 -30.05 34.24 -30.78
C LEU A 509 -29.05 35.12 -30.03
N GLN A 510 -28.67 36.29 -30.62
CA GLN A 510 -27.80 37.28 -30.01
C GLN A 510 -28.33 37.78 -28.66
N HIS A 511 -29.60 38.11 -28.60
CA HIS A 511 -30.29 38.60 -27.40
C HIS A 511 -30.27 37.49 -26.31
N THR A 512 -30.50 36.27 -26.70
CA THR A 512 -30.45 35.14 -25.76
C THR A 512 -29.06 34.94 -25.19
N ILE A 513 -28.00 34.95 -26.02
CA ILE A 513 -26.61 34.82 -25.56
C ILE A 513 -26.25 35.96 -24.60
N GLN A 514 -26.66 37.19 -24.90
CA GLN A 514 -26.34 38.36 -24.07
C GLN A 514 -26.99 38.30 -22.69
N ASN A 515 -28.25 37.86 -22.62
CA ASN A 515 -29.06 37.91 -21.40
C ASN A 515 -29.06 36.62 -20.59
N HIS A 516 -28.50 35.53 -21.13
CA HIS A 516 -28.47 34.26 -20.41
C HIS A 516 -27.59 34.37 -19.15
N GLN A 517 -28.14 33.95 -17.99
CA GLN A 517 -27.43 33.93 -16.71
C GLN A 517 -27.23 32.46 -16.27
N GLY A 518 -26.42 31.74 -17.01
CA GLY A 518 -26.15 30.33 -16.72
C GLY A 518 -24.82 29.87 -17.31
N ASP A 519 -24.53 28.60 -17.13
CA ASP A 519 -23.37 27.96 -17.72
C ASP A 519 -23.54 27.75 -19.24
N LYS A 520 -22.45 27.27 -19.87
CA LYS A 520 -22.43 27.05 -21.32
C LYS A 520 -23.45 25.98 -21.76
N ALA A 521 -23.69 24.97 -20.91
CA ALA A 521 -24.62 23.87 -21.22
C ALA A 521 -26.07 24.39 -21.19
N SER A 522 -26.44 25.18 -20.19
CA SER A 522 -27.77 25.78 -20.08
C SER A 522 -28.04 26.78 -21.18
N LEU A 523 -27.02 27.53 -21.64
CA LEU A 523 -27.12 28.41 -22.81
C LEU A 523 -27.38 27.63 -24.09
N GLY A 524 -26.63 26.52 -24.29
CA GLY A 524 -26.83 25.62 -25.44
C GLY A 524 -28.26 25.08 -25.50
N ASN A 525 -28.82 24.63 -24.37
CA ASN A 525 -30.20 24.17 -24.27
C ASN A 525 -31.20 25.28 -24.58
N ALA A 526 -30.95 26.51 -24.10
CA ALA A 526 -31.80 27.65 -24.38
C ALA A 526 -31.80 28.03 -25.87
N LEU A 527 -30.63 28.01 -26.52
CA LEU A 527 -30.51 28.28 -27.95
C LEU A 527 -31.20 27.21 -28.80
N ASN A 528 -31.00 25.90 -28.48
CA ASN A 528 -31.71 24.83 -29.15
C ASN A 528 -33.23 24.91 -28.99
N ALA A 529 -33.72 25.31 -27.81
CA ALA A 529 -35.14 25.49 -27.57
C ALA A 529 -35.74 26.61 -28.48
N ILE A 530 -34.98 27.68 -28.69
CA ILE A 530 -35.38 28.76 -29.59
C ILE A 530 -35.44 28.27 -31.03
N ILE A 531 -34.43 27.51 -31.47
CA ILE A 531 -34.37 26.99 -32.83
C ILE A 531 -35.50 26.01 -33.09
N ASN A 532 -35.76 25.06 -32.15
CA ASN A 532 -36.88 24.13 -32.28
C ASN A 532 -38.23 24.85 -32.35
N THR A 533 -38.42 25.86 -31.49
CA THR A 533 -39.63 26.68 -31.52
C THR A 533 -39.73 27.49 -32.83
N GLY A 534 -38.56 27.91 -33.33
CA GLY A 534 -38.46 28.61 -34.62
C GLY A 534 -38.89 27.72 -35.79
N PHE A 535 -38.41 26.50 -35.87
CA PHE A 535 -38.83 25.55 -36.89
C PHE A 535 -40.31 25.20 -36.82
N ASP A 536 -40.88 25.05 -35.62
CA ASP A 536 -42.32 24.76 -35.44
C ASP A 536 -43.23 25.88 -35.94
N ASN A 537 -42.74 27.12 -35.96
CA ASN A 537 -43.50 28.33 -36.32
C ASN A 537 -43.00 29.00 -37.61
N ALA A 538 -42.02 28.41 -38.31
CA ALA A 538 -41.37 29.02 -39.47
C ALA A 538 -42.34 29.11 -40.66
N ALA A 539 -42.29 30.23 -41.37
CA ALA A 539 -42.89 30.35 -42.71
C ALA A 539 -42.02 29.55 -43.72
N ASP A 540 -42.61 29.09 -44.82
CA ASP A 540 -41.93 28.25 -45.83
C ASP A 540 -40.60 28.84 -46.33
N ASP A 541 -40.47 30.15 -46.40
CA ASP A 541 -39.29 30.90 -46.81
C ASP A 541 -38.23 31.12 -45.69
N GLU A 542 -38.59 30.89 -44.44
CA GLU A 542 -37.72 31.03 -43.30
C GLU A 542 -37.01 29.73 -42.92
N PHE A 543 -37.43 28.57 -43.44
CA PHE A 543 -36.85 27.26 -43.09
C PHE A 543 -35.33 27.22 -43.28
N ASP A 544 -34.85 27.71 -44.41
CA ASP A 544 -33.42 27.74 -44.73
C ASP A 544 -32.63 28.63 -43.75
N THR A 545 -33.23 29.69 -43.22
CA THR A 545 -32.59 30.54 -42.21
C THR A 545 -32.48 29.87 -40.86
N TRP A 546 -33.52 29.17 -40.44
CA TRP A 546 -33.48 28.37 -39.22
C TRP A 546 -32.49 27.20 -39.32
N ASP A 547 -32.37 26.58 -40.52
CA ASP A 547 -31.37 25.57 -40.79
C ASP A 547 -29.96 26.15 -40.65
N GLN A 548 -29.67 27.35 -41.18
CA GLN A 548 -28.40 28.02 -40.97
C GLN A 548 -28.14 28.38 -39.51
N ALA A 549 -29.16 28.78 -38.76
CA ALA A 549 -29.05 29.00 -37.32
C ALA A 549 -28.77 27.70 -36.56
N GLN A 550 -29.40 26.58 -36.91
CA GLN A 550 -29.12 25.27 -36.37
C GLN A 550 -27.69 24.85 -36.68
N LEU A 551 -27.25 24.98 -37.94
CA LEU A 551 -25.89 24.65 -38.36
C LEU A 551 -24.84 25.46 -37.57
N PHE A 552 -25.14 26.74 -37.26
CA PHE A 552 -24.26 27.54 -36.39
C PHE A 552 -24.17 26.93 -34.98
N ILE A 553 -25.32 26.60 -34.35
CA ILE A 553 -25.33 26.04 -32.99
C ILE A 553 -24.64 24.67 -32.97
N ASP A 554 -24.86 23.82 -33.98
CA ASP A 554 -24.22 22.53 -34.11
C ASP A 554 -22.70 22.68 -34.25
N SER A 555 -22.24 23.67 -35.03
CA SER A 555 -20.81 23.96 -35.16
C SER A 555 -20.18 24.42 -33.84
N GLU A 556 -20.90 25.18 -33.03
CA GLU A 556 -20.45 25.58 -31.69
C GLU A 556 -20.48 24.39 -30.70
N GLY A 557 -21.49 23.52 -30.83
CA GLY A 557 -21.55 22.23 -30.13
C GLY A 557 -20.33 21.37 -30.44
N GLN A 558 -19.98 21.22 -31.71
CA GLN A 558 -18.78 20.47 -32.15
C GLN A 558 -17.47 21.09 -31.64
N ARG A 559 -17.37 22.42 -31.55
CA ARG A 559 -16.22 23.09 -30.94
C ARG A 559 -16.08 22.83 -29.46
N SER A 560 -17.17 22.53 -28.78
CA SER A 560 -17.12 22.14 -27.35
C SER A 560 -16.56 20.71 -27.15
N GLN A 561 -16.60 19.88 -28.20
CA GLN A 561 -16.06 18.55 -28.24
C GLN A 561 -14.54 18.61 -28.55
N ILE A 562 -13.79 19.12 -27.59
CA ILE A 562 -12.38 19.50 -27.76
C ILE A 562 -11.48 18.34 -28.21
N PHE A 563 -11.79 17.10 -27.84
CA PHE A 563 -11.05 15.91 -28.27
C PHE A 563 -11.47 15.37 -29.65
N LYS A 564 -12.31 16.16 -30.40
CA LYS A 564 -12.48 16.03 -31.85
C LYS A 564 -11.67 17.07 -32.63
N GLN A 565 -11.01 18.02 -31.95
CA GLN A 565 -10.22 19.03 -32.60
C GLN A 565 -8.81 18.48 -32.94
N PRO A 566 -8.32 18.60 -34.19
CA PRO A 566 -7.00 18.12 -34.59
C PRO A 566 -5.85 18.71 -33.75
N GLU A 567 -5.95 19.98 -33.34
CA GLU A 567 -4.96 20.65 -32.52
C GLU A 567 -4.81 19.94 -31.15
N THR A 568 -5.92 19.63 -30.51
CA THR A 568 -5.93 18.93 -29.21
C THR A 568 -5.36 17.51 -29.34
N LEU A 569 -5.72 16.79 -30.41
CA LEU A 569 -5.23 15.46 -30.68
C LEU A 569 -3.73 15.44 -31.00
N THR A 570 -3.25 16.46 -31.74
CA THR A 570 -1.82 16.63 -32.04
C THR A 570 -1.02 16.91 -30.76
N TYR A 571 -1.60 17.73 -29.85
CA TYR A 571 -0.98 17.93 -28.53
C TYR A 571 -0.93 16.63 -27.72
N LEU A 572 -2.04 15.87 -27.71
CA LEU A 572 -2.11 14.57 -27.03
C LEU A 572 -1.07 13.59 -27.59
N GLU A 573 -0.92 13.52 -28.91
CA GLU A 573 0.11 12.69 -29.58
C GLU A 573 1.53 13.14 -29.20
N GLY A 574 1.78 14.46 -29.17
CA GLY A 574 3.08 15.02 -28.76
C GLY A 574 3.43 14.66 -27.32
N LEU A 575 2.47 14.78 -26.41
CA LEU A 575 2.60 14.38 -25.00
C LEU A 575 2.84 12.87 -24.88
N GLN A 576 2.07 12.07 -25.60
CA GLN A 576 2.22 10.61 -25.63
C GLN A 576 3.62 10.19 -26.13
N ASN A 577 4.10 10.80 -27.21
CA ASN A 577 5.44 10.53 -27.76
C ASN A 577 6.53 10.91 -26.76
N TYR A 578 6.36 12.02 -26.03
CA TYR A 578 7.28 12.41 -24.97
C TYR A 578 7.30 11.37 -23.84
N ILE A 579 6.12 10.95 -23.37
CA ILE A 579 6.00 9.92 -22.33
C ILE A 579 6.66 8.60 -22.78
N ASN A 580 6.45 8.17 -24.01
CA ASN A 580 7.08 6.96 -24.56
C ASN A 580 8.61 7.08 -24.68
N SER A 581 9.17 8.30 -24.71
CA SER A 581 10.62 8.50 -24.71
C SER A 581 11.27 8.35 -23.33
N LEU A 582 10.46 8.34 -22.27
CA LEU A 582 10.95 8.12 -20.92
C LEU A 582 11.29 6.64 -20.72
N GLY A 583 12.53 6.34 -20.39
CA GLY A 583 13.06 4.96 -20.36
C GLY A 583 12.33 4.00 -19.43
N VAL A 584 11.62 4.50 -18.40
CA VAL A 584 10.83 3.75 -17.43
C VAL A 584 9.43 3.38 -17.96
N VAL A 585 8.95 4.09 -18.98
CA VAL A 585 7.70 3.78 -19.67
C VAL A 585 7.96 2.76 -20.77
N GLY A 586 7.21 1.68 -20.78
CA GLY A 586 7.31 0.70 -21.84
C GLY A 586 6.33 0.95 -22.97
N LYS A 587 5.14 1.46 -22.63
CA LYS A 587 4.08 1.72 -23.61
C LYS A 587 3.13 2.80 -23.10
N SER A 588 2.55 3.55 -24.03
CA SER A 588 1.35 4.34 -23.74
C SER A 588 0.33 4.25 -24.88
N ASN A 589 -0.94 4.39 -24.55
CA ASN A 589 -2.05 4.35 -25.49
C ASN A 589 -3.00 5.52 -25.25
N SER A 590 -3.55 6.08 -26.32
CA SER A 590 -4.48 7.22 -26.24
C SER A 590 -5.55 7.17 -27.32
N LEU A 591 -6.49 8.08 -27.24
CA LEU A 591 -7.48 8.32 -28.29
C LEU A 591 -6.83 8.56 -29.65
N SER A 592 -5.64 9.18 -29.68
CA SER A 592 -4.89 9.45 -30.93
C SER A 592 -4.55 8.18 -31.68
N ASP A 593 -4.24 7.07 -30.98
CA ASP A 593 -3.88 5.80 -31.63
C ASP A 593 -5.09 5.17 -32.32
N VAL A 594 -6.28 5.26 -31.68
CA VAL A 594 -7.54 4.78 -32.27
C VAL A 594 -7.83 5.56 -33.55
N ILE A 595 -7.76 6.90 -33.47
CA ILE A 595 -8.04 7.79 -34.60
C ILE A 595 -7.06 7.53 -35.76
N LYS A 596 -5.77 7.50 -35.47
CA LYS A 596 -4.75 7.27 -36.52
C LYS A 596 -4.88 5.88 -37.17
N THR A 597 -5.20 4.85 -36.39
CA THR A 597 -5.41 3.50 -36.93
C THR A 597 -6.59 3.47 -37.88
N VAL A 598 -7.75 3.97 -37.47
CA VAL A 598 -8.94 3.97 -38.33
C VAL A 598 -8.78 4.90 -39.52
N HIS A 599 -8.14 6.06 -39.34
CA HIS A 599 -7.85 7.01 -40.44
C HIS A 599 -6.99 6.38 -41.53
N ARG A 600 -5.93 5.68 -41.16
CA ARG A 600 -5.06 4.94 -42.09
C ARG A 600 -5.88 3.95 -42.94
N GLU A 601 -6.73 3.17 -42.26
CA GLU A 601 -7.50 2.14 -42.96
C GLU A 601 -8.68 2.73 -43.76
N LEU A 602 -9.24 3.86 -43.40
CA LEU A 602 -10.24 4.60 -44.17
C LEU A 602 -9.73 5.10 -45.53
N LEU A 603 -8.42 5.45 -45.58
CA LEU A 603 -7.79 6.01 -46.78
C LEU A 603 -7.20 4.88 -47.62
N LEU A 604 -5.92 4.65 -47.50
CA LEU A 604 -5.17 3.75 -48.37
C LEU A 604 -4.51 2.58 -47.63
N GLY A 605 -4.62 2.48 -46.34
CA GLY A 605 -3.93 1.48 -45.50
C GLY A 605 -2.41 1.61 -45.48
N LYS A 606 -1.86 2.74 -45.97
CA LYS A 606 -0.42 2.99 -46.02
C LYS A 606 0.08 3.61 -44.71
N ALA A 607 1.35 3.38 -44.38
CA ALA A 607 1.96 3.92 -43.19
C ALA A 607 1.95 5.46 -43.15
N GLU A 608 1.99 6.14 -44.28
CA GLU A 608 1.98 7.61 -44.40
C GLU A 608 0.64 8.22 -43.92
N GLU A 609 -0.45 7.44 -43.95
CA GLU A 609 -1.78 7.85 -43.51
C GLU A 609 -2.03 7.55 -42.01
N PHE A 610 -1.07 7.00 -41.31
CA PHE A 610 -1.13 6.83 -39.86
C PHE A 610 -0.82 8.18 -39.17
N ARG A 611 -1.77 9.09 -39.23
CA ARG A 611 -1.66 10.47 -38.73
C ARG A 611 -3.01 11.00 -38.26
N ILE A 612 -3.01 12.09 -37.52
CA ILE A 612 -4.23 12.79 -37.12
C ILE A 612 -4.85 13.42 -38.38
N PRO A 613 -6.18 13.29 -38.61
CA PRO A 613 -6.88 13.94 -39.69
C PRO A 613 -6.79 15.50 -39.59
N ASP A 614 -6.76 16.18 -40.74
CA ASP A 614 -6.56 17.62 -40.81
C ASP A 614 -7.78 18.48 -40.39
N SER A 615 -8.96 17.85 -40.22
CA SER A 615 -10.20 18.56 -39.84
C SER A 615 -11.03 17.81 -38.81
N SER A 616 -11.76 18.56 -38.01
CA SER A 616 -12.68 17.99 -36.98
C SER A 616 -13.76 17.10 -37.58
N ASN A 617 -14.21 17.37 -38.78
CA ASN A 617 -15.18 16.52 -39.50
C ASN A 617 -14.56 15.19 -39.90
N ALA A 618 -13.30 15.18 -40.34
CA ALA A 618 -12.60 13.94 -40.66
C ALA A 618 -12.32 13.12 -39.39
N VAL A 619 -11.97 13.76 -38.27
CA VAL A 619 -11.86 13.12 -36.96
C VAL A 619 -13.22 12.51 -36.55
N ALA A 620 -14.32 13.28 -36.67
CA ALA A 620 -15.65 12.78 -36.31
C ALA A 620 -16.05 11.59 -37.18
N GLN A 621 -15.77 11.63 -38.51
CA GLN A 621 -16.01 10.49 -39.41
C GLN A 621 -15.21 9.25 -39.00
N THR A 622 -13.96 9.44 -38.61
CA THR A 622 -13.08 8.34 -38.14
C THR A 622 -13.65 7.70 -36.87
N LEU A 623 -14.12 8.50 -35.91
CA LEU A 623 -14.73 8.02 -34.68
C LEU A 623 -16.07 7.30 -34.91
N ILE A 624 -16.91 7.83 -35.81
CA ILE A 624 -18.16 7.15 -36.21
C ILE A 624 -17.86 5.82 -36.90
N THR A 625 -16.79 5.76 -37.70
CA THR A 625 -16.35 4.52 -38.33
C THR A 625 -15.94 3.48 -37.29
N TYR A 626 -15.17 3.87 -36.27
CA TYR A 626 -14.80 3.00 -35.15
C TYR A 626 -16.02 2.49 -34.37
N GLN A 627 -17.03 3.35 -34.17
CA GLN A 627 -18.28 2.95 -33.48
C GLN A 627 -19.08 1.89 -34.23
N ASN A 628 -18.78 1.63 -35.49
CA ASN A 628 -19.37 0.50 -36.26
C ASN A 628 -18.55 -0.81 -36.12
N SER A 629 -17.50 -0.84 -35.30
CA SER A 629 -16.75 -2.06 -34.97
C SER A 629 -17.56 -3.03 -34.10
N HIS A 630 -17.04 -4.22 -33.84
CA HIS A 630 -17.65 -5.14 -32.87
C HIS A 630 -17.53 -4.67 -31.42
N ARG A 631 -16.63 -3.72 -31.15
CA ARG A 631 -16.31 -3.21 -29.81
C ARG A 631 -16.38 -1.68 -29.72
N PRO A 632 -17.52 -1.07 -30.02
CA PRO A 632 -17.65 0.39 -30.04
C PRO A 632 -17.45 1.02 -28.65
N HIS A 633 -17.72 0.26 -27.58
CA HIS A 633 -17.60 0.71 -26.19
C HIS A 633 -16.14 0.86 -25.74
N ASP A 634 -15.15 0.21 -26.38
CA ASP A 634 -13.73 0.40 -26.07
C ASP A 634 -13.28 1.84 -26.23
N LEU A 635 -13.98 2.62 -27.08
CA LEU A 635 -13.73 4.05 -27.24
C LEU A 635 -13.90 4.83 -25.93
N TRP A 636 -14.85 4.40 -25.09
CA TRP A 636 -15.20 5.09 -23.84
C TRP A 636 -14.18 4.84 -22.71
N HIS A 637 -13.25 3.93 -22.91
CA HIS A 637 -12.09 3.82 -22.03
C HIS A 637 -11.02 4.91 -22.26
N PHE A 638 -11.05 5.56 -23.44
CA PHE A 638 -10.11 6.61 -23.81
C PHE A 638 -10.73 8.00 -23.81
N VAL A 639 -12.03 8.15 -24.03
CA VAL A 639 -12.69 9.46 -24.12
C VAL A 639 -14.11 9.38 -23.58
N THR A 640 -14.59 10.45 -22.96
CA THR A 640 -15.99 10.55 -22.51
C THR A 640 -16.94 10.74 -23.68
N PRO A 641 -18.22 10.30 -23.59
CA PRO A 641 -19.18 10.43 -24.67
C PRO A 641 -19.42 11.87 -25.19
N ASP A 642 -19.18 12.86 -24.35
CA ASP A 642 -19.24 14.28 -24.70
C ASP A 642 -17.94 14.83 -25.34
N TYR A 643 -16.89 14.00 -25.45
CA TYR A 643 -15.57 14.34 -25.99
C TYR A 643 -14.90 15.54 -25.29
N ARG A 644 -15.14 15.71 -23.99
CA ARG A 644 -14.57 16.79 -23.16
C ARG A 644 -13.47 16.34 -22.25
N LYS A 645 -13.34 15.03 -22.02
CA LYS A 645 -12.27 14.41 -21.23
C LYS A 645 -11.68 13.25 -22.00
N THR A 646 -10.37 13.05 -21.88
CA THR A 646 -9.66 11.87 -22.40
C THR A 646 -8.74 11.29 -21.35
N SER A 647 -8.52 9.99 -21.44
CA SER A 647 -7.56 9.24 -20.62
C SER A 647 -6.40 8.76 -21.48
N LEU A 648 -5.19 9.15 -21.13
CA LEU A 648 -3.95 8.61 -21.69
C LEU A 648 -3.47 7.50 -20.76
N TRP A 649 -3.33 6.30 -21.28
CA TRP A 649 -2.89 5.12 -20.56
C TRP A 649 -1.39 5.01 -20.61
N VAL A 650 -0.73 4.81 -19.48
CA VAL A 650 0.71 4.68 -19.36
C VAL A 650 1.05 3.37 -18.68
N GLN A 651 1.83 2.54 -19.36
CA GLN A 651 2.31 1.27 -18.84
C GLN A 651 3.77 1.44 -18.41
N LEU A 652 4.03 1.24 -17.11
CA LEU A 652 5.36 1.29 -16.53
C LEU A 652 5.98 -0.11 -16.50
N LYS A 653 7.29 -0.18 -16.73
CA LYS A 653 8.08 -1.43 -16.70
C LYS A 653 8.28 -1.96 -15.28
N SER A 654 8.13 -1.11 -14.29
CA SER A 654 8.22 -1.49 -12.87
C SER A 654 7.11 -0.85 -12.06
N GLY A 655 6.77 -1.47 -10.92
CA GLY A 655 5.85 -0.88 -9.94
C GLY A 655 6.55 -0.02 -8.89
N ASP A 656 7.78 0.40 -9.17
CA ASP A 656 8.53 1.24 -8.27
C ASP A 656 7.99 2.67 -8.29
N ASN A 657 7.69 3.20 -7.13
CA ASN A 657 7.07 4.52 -7.00
C ASN A 657 7.98 5.65 -7.51
N GLU A 658 9.31 5.43 -7.48
CA GLU A 658 10.30 6.37 -8.02
C GLU A 658 10.12 6.56 -9.53
N ASP A 659 9.80 5.49 -10.25
CA ASP A 659 9.57 5.54 -11.70
C ASP A 659 8.31 6.33 -12.03
N MET A 660 7.23 6.13 -11.27
CA MET A 660 5.98 6.89 -11.47
C MET A 660 6.17 8.37 -11.10
N ASP A 661 6.78 8.68 -9.97
CA ASP A 661 7.09 10.06 -9.54
C ASP A 661 7.97 10.78 -10.58
N TYR A 662 8.93 10.06 -11.18
CA TYR A 662 9.74 10.58 -12.29
C TYR A 662 8.88 10.92 -13.49
N VAL A 663 7.97 10.03 -13.91
CA VAL A 663 7.05 10.30 -15.03
C VAL A 663 6.14 11.49 -14.74
N GLU A 664 5.58 11.59 -13.53
CA GLU A 664 4.74 12.72 -13.12
C GLU A 664 5.49 14.06 -13.24
N LYS A 665 6.72 14.10 -12.72
CA LYS A 665 7.57 15.29 -12.78
C LYS A 665 7.96 15.67 -14.21
N GLU A 666 8.31 14.70 -15.06
CA GLU A 666 8.66 14.96 -16.44
C GLU A 666 7.45 15.40 -17.27
N VAL A 667 6.28 14.82 -17.07
CA VAL A 667 5.03 15.26 -17.70
C VAL A 667 4.68 16.70 -17.27
N ALA A 668 4.82 17.03 -15.99
CA ALA A 668 4.60 18.39 -15.50
C ALA A 668 5.57 19.41 -16.16
N LYS A 669 6.83 19.05 -16.36
CA LYS A 669 7.81 19.88 -17.08
C LYS A 669 7.46 20.03 -18.56
N TYR A 670 7.01 18.95 -19.21
CA TYR A 670 6.56 19.01 -20.61
C TYR A 670 5.38 19.98 -20.75
N ILE A 671 4.35 19.85 -19.89
CA ILE A 671 3.18 20.73 -19.89
C ILE A 671 3.56 22.20 -19.63
N ALA A 672 4.50 22.45 -18.71
CA ALA A 672 4.98 23.81 -18.44
C ALA A 672 5.70 24.43 -19.64
N SER A 673 6.40 23.63 -20.45
CA SER A 673 7.12 24.10 -21.67
C SER A 673 6.25 24.09 -22.93
N HIS A 674 5.17 23.30 -22.94
CA HIS A 674 4.19 23.19 -24.02
C HIS A 674 2.78 23.39 -23.44
N PRO A 675 2.31 24.65 -23.34
CA PRO A 675 1.00 24.95 -22.76
C PRO A 675 -0.13 24.17 -23.45
N MET A 676 -1.01 23.60 -22.67
CA MET A 676 -2.16 22.85 -23.18
C MET A 676 -3.17 23.75 -23.89
N PRO A 677 -3.72 23.33 -25.05
CA PRO A 677 -4.77 24.04 -25.71
C PRO A 677 -6.06 24.03 -24.86
N HIS A 678 -6.95 24.98 -25.10
CA HIS A 678 -8.31 25.03 -24.53
C HIS A 678 -8.40 25.02 -22.99
N ASN A 679 -7.40 25.56 -22.27
CA ASN A 679 -7.34 25.54 -20.79
C ASN A 679 -7.58 24.15 -20.20
N LEU A 680 -6.97 23.15 -20.81
CA LEU A 680 -6.97 21.79 -20.27
C LEU A 680 -6.16 21.74 -18.99
N GLN A 681 -6.55 20.86 -18.10
CA GLN A 681 -5.76 20.42 -16.94
C GLN A 681 -5.48 18.93 -17.06
N ALA A 682 -4.38 18.51 -16.48
CA ALA A 682 -3.92 17.12 -16.45
C ALA A 682 -3.89 16.61 -15.02
N ASN A 683 -4.61 15.54 -14.75
CA ASN A 683 -4.69 14.93 -13.43
C ASN A 683 -4.41 13.42 -13.54
N TRP A 684 -3.49 12.94 -12.71
CA TRP A 684 -3.17 11.52 -12.63
C TRP A 684 -4.20 10.75 -11.83
N PHE A 685 -4.46 9.51 -12.25
CA PHE A 685 -5.26 8.54 -11.50
C PHE A 685 -4.77 7.10 -11.80
N GLY A 686 -5.40 6.13 -11.17
CA GLY A 686 -4.92 4.75 -11.20
C GLY A 686 -4.07 4.41 -9.98
N LEU A 687 -3.95 3.12 -9.71
CA LEU A 687 -3.33 2.64 -8.48
C LEU A 687 -1.84 2.97 -8.39
N THR A 688 -1.14 3.01 -9.52
CA THR A 688 0.29 3.36 -9.55
C THR A 688 0.52 4.80 -9.06
N HIS A 689 -0.37 5.74 -9.43
CA HIS A 689 -0.37 7.10 -8.88
C HIS A 689 -0.76 7.13 -7.40
N ILE A 690 -1.80 6.40 -7.00
CA ILE A 690 -2.21 6.30 -5.60
C ILE A 690 -1.06 5.83 -4.72
N ASN A 691 -0.23 4.91 -5.19
CA ASN A 691 0.94 4.42 -4.46
C ASN A 691 1.99 5.51 -4.24
N VAL A 692 2.19 6.43 -5.19
CA VAL A 692 3.07 7.59 -4.99
C VAL A 692 2.50 8.52 -3.92
N VAL A 693 1.21 8.85 -4.00
CA VAL A 693 0.55 9.74 -3.04
C VAL A 693 0.59 9.16 -1.62
N TRP A 694 0.27 7.88 -1.45
CA TRP A 694 0.30 7.31 -0.12
C TRP A 694 1.73 7.16 0.41
N GLN A 695 2.72 6.89 -0.43
CA GLN A 695 4.12 6.86 -0.02
C GLN A 695 4.57 8.22 0.52
N GLU A 696 4.24 9.32 -0.12
CA GLU A 696 4.55 10.67 0.37
C GLU A 696 3.91 10.93 1.74
N LYS A 697 2.63 10.57 1.88
CA LYS A 697 1.92 10.67 3.16
C LYS A 697 2.49 9.74 4.23
N MET A 698 2.92 8.53 3.85
CA MET A 698 3.58 7.60 4.74
C MET A 698 4.86 8.20 5.32
N VAL A 699 5.74 8.70 4.48
CA VAL A 699 7.02 9.29 4.93
C VAL A 699 6.78 10.46 5.88
N THR A 700 5.91 11.39 5.49
CA THR A 700 5.59 12.58 6.29
C THR A 700 4.92 12.20 7.61
N GLY A 701 3.88 11.36 7.56
CA GLY A 701 3.13 10.93 8.74
C GLY A 701 3.95 10.08 9.71
N MET A 702 4.87 9.23 9.20
CA MET A 702 5.76 8.46 10.06
C MET A 702 6.80 9.35 10.75
N PHE A 703 7.31 10.37 10.06
CA PHE A 703 8.23 11.33 10.67
C PHE A 703 7.54 12.15 11.77
N GLU A 704 6.31 12.60 11.54
CA GLU A 704 5.50 13.30 12.55
C GLU A 704 5.18 12.41 13.74
N SER A 705 4.75 11.17 13.50
CA SER A 705 4.48 10.17 14.54
C SER A 705 5.72 9.86 15.37
N PHE A 706 6.88 9.64 14.72
CA PHE A 706 8.15 9.41 15.39
C PHE A 706 8.55 10.59 16.28
N THR A 707 8.51 11.80 15.73
CA THR A 707 8.89 13.02 16.43
C THR A 707 7.97 13.28 17.62
N GLY A 708 6.66 13.14 17.43
CA GLY A 708 5.66 13.28 18.49
C GLY A 708 5.87 12.29 19.62
N SER A 709 6.03 10.99 19.28
CA SER A 709 6.27 9.96 20.30
C SER A 709 7.59 10.13 21.01
N PHE A 710 8.65 10.53 20.29
CA PHE A 710 9.96 10.82 20.89
C PHE A 710 9.88 11.94 21.96
N LEU A 711 9.17 13.03 21.65
CA LEU A 711 8.97 14.14 22.60
C LEU A 711 8.12 13.72 23.80
N VAL A 712 7.05 12.95 23.58
CA VAL A 712 6.21 12.45 24.68
C VAL A 712 6.99 11.53 25.60
N VAL A 713 7.74 10.58 25.04
CA VAL A 713 8.55 9.64 25.82
C VAL A 713 9.69 10.39 26.55
N LEU A 714 10.36 11.35 25.91
CA LEU A 714 11.36 12.20 26.56
C LEU A 714 10.75 12.95 27.76
N LEU A 715 9.55 13.53 27.60
CA LEU A 715 8.86 14.20 28.70
C LEU A 715 8.56 13.23 29.85
N MET A 716 8.06 12.04 29.52
CA MET A 716 7.80 10.98 30.52
C MET A 716 9.08 10.58 31.26
N MET A 717 10.22 10.49 30.56
CA MET A 717 11.51 10.18 31.17
C MET A 717 11.98 11.30 32.11
N ILE A 718 11.82 12.57 31.71
CA ILE A 718 12.14 13.72 32.55
C ILE A 718 11.28 13.71 33.84
N LEU A 719 10.00 13.40 33.71
CA LEU A 719 9.07 13.29 34.84
C LEU A 719 9.42 12.11 35.77
N LEU A 720 9.73 10.95 35.20
CA LEU A 720 10.11 9.74 35.97
C LEU A 720 11.35 9.99 36.81
N PHE A 721 12.43 10.48 36.17
CA PHE A 721 13.69 10.73 36.88
C PHE A 721 13.73 12.06 37.61
N ARG A 722 12.72 12.93 37.45
CA ARG A 722 12.68 14.31 38.00
C ARG A 722 13.95 15.08 37.68
N SER A 723 14.49 14.86 36.48
CA SER A 723 15.75 15.43 36.03
C SER A 723 15.86 15.45 34.54
N PHE A 724 16.13 16.61 33.95
CA PHE A 724 16.34 16.76 32.51
C PHE A 724 17.52 15.92 32.01
N SER A 725 18.66 15.95 32.76
CA SER A 725 19.87 15.22 32.36
C SER A 725 19.65 13.69 32.33
N TRP A 726 18.95 13.13 33.31
CA TRP A 726 18.62 11.72 33.35
C TRP A 726 17.61 11.34 32.27
N GLY A 727 16.62 12.19 32.02
CA GLY A 727 15.65 11.99 30.94
C GLY A 727 16.33 11.97 29.55
N LEU A 728 17.23 12.96 29.32
CA LEU A 728 17.97 13.00 28.06
C LEU A 728 18.93 11.79 27.91
N LEU A 729 19.59 11.38 28.98
CA LEU A 729 20.48 10.22 29.00
C LEU A 729 19.72 8.93 28.60
N SER A 730 18.48 8.77 29.04
CA SER A 730 17.67 7.57 28.73
C SER A 730 17.33 7.43 27.24
N MET A 731 17.30 8.55 26.50
CA MET A 731 16.98 8.54 25.07
C MET A 731 18.19 8.22 24.18
N ILE A 732 19.43 8.32 24.68
CA ILE A 732 20.64 8.11 23.86
C ILE A 732 20.73 6.69 23.31
N PRO A 733 20.59 5.60 24.08
CA PRO A 733 20.65 4.25 23.53
C PRO A 733 19.59 4.00 22.45
N LEU A 734 18.40 4.53 22.65
CA LEU A 734 17.31 4.45 21.67
C LEU A 734 17.69 5.14 20.35
N THR A 735 18.14 6.40 20.43
CA THR A 735 18.52 7.19 19.24
C THR A 735 19.65 6.51 18.47
N VAL A 736 20.68 6.04 19.18
CA VAL A 736 21.81 5.31 18.57
C VAL A 736 21.32 4.02 17.92
N THR A 737 20.46 3.25 18.59
CA THR A 737 19.94 1.98 18.05
C THR A 737 19.10 2.19 16.81
N VAL A 738 18.16 3.13 16.83
CA VAL A 738 17.33 3.46 15.68
C VAL A 738 18.21 3.93 14.52
N GLY A 739 19.13 4.87 14.80
CA GLY A 739 20.06 5.37 13.79
C GLY A 739 20.91 4.26 13.16
N LEU A 740 21.44 3.33 13.96
CA LEU A 740 22.22 2.19 13.45
C LEU A 740 21.40 1.25 12.57
N ILE A 741 20.16 0.95 12.95
CA ILE A 741 19.29 0.06 12.15
C ILE A 741 18.93 0.71 10.82
N TYR A 742 18.53 1.99 10.82
CA TYR A 742 18.26 2.70 9.57
C TYR A 742 19.52 2.88 8.73
N GLY A 743 20.67 3.11 9.36
CA GLY A 743 21.95 3.10 8.66
C GLY A 743 22.26 1.78 7.98
N ILE A 744 22.01 0.65 8.67
CA ILE A 744 22.17 -0.69 8.08
C ILE A 744 21.21 -0.89 6.93
N ILE A 745 19.93 -0.51 7.06
CA ILE A 745 18.90 -0.59 6.02
C ILE A 745 19.41 0.09 4.73
N GLY A 746 19.93 1.33 4.83
CA GLY A 746 20.47 2.04 3.68
C GLY A 746 21.71 1.38 3.11
N LEU A 747 22.65 0.91 3.96
CA LEU A 747 23.90 0.27 3.49
C LEU A 747 23.67 -1.07 2.79
N ILE A 748 22.64 -1.84 3.14
CA ILE A 748 22.28 -3.09 2.47
C ILE A 748 21.38 -2.88 1.25
N GLY A 749 20.98 -1.63 0.95
CA GLY A 749 20.12 -1.30 -0.19
C GLY A 749 18.67 -1.79 -0.02
N LYS A 750 18.18 -1.94 1.21
CA LYS A 750 16.77 -2.26 1.46
C LYS A 750 15.94 -0.99 1.34
N ASP A 751 14.90 -1.04 0.51
CA ASP A 751 13.96 0.06 0.33
C ASP A 751 13.27 0.45 1.66
N TYR A 752 12.98 1.74 1.82
CA TYR A 752 12.12 2.26 2.87
C TYR A 752 10.66 2.05 2.46
N ASP A 753 10.16 0.89 2.81
CA ASP A 753 8.78 0.46 2.61
C ASP A 753 7.94 0.64 3.90
N MET A 754 6.64 0.39 3.84
CA MET A 754 5.75 0.54 4.99
C MET A 754 6.20 -0.27 6.23
N PRO A 755 6.63 -1.53 6.12
CA PRO A 755 7.20 -2.28 7.23
C PRO A 755 8.38 -1.58 7.91
N VAL A 756 9.30 -1.03 7.12
CA VAL A 756 10.47 -0.27 7.62
C VAL A 756 10.02 1.05 8.26
N ALA A 757 9.10 1.77 7.65
CA ALA A 757 8.62 3.06 8.12
C ALA A 757 8.04 2.99 9.54
N VAL A 758 7.25 1.96 9.82
CA VAL A 758 6.61 1.76 11.13
C VAL A 758 7.62 1.42 12.23
N LEU A 759 8.78 0.80 11.89
CA LEU A 759 9.80 0.39 12.87
C LEU A 759 10.30 1.54 13.74
N SER A 760 10.38 2.76 13.23
CA SER A 760 10.87 3.93 13.98
C SER A 760 10.01 4.21 15.21
N SER A 761 8.70 4.30 15.04
CA SER A 761 7.74 4.55 16.11
C SER A 761 7.61 3.36 17.07
N LEU A 762 7.62 2.12 16.51
CA LEU A 762 7.62 0.89 17.32
C LEU A 762 8.85 0.79 18.23
N SER A 763 10.01 1.20 17.73
CA SER A 763 11.27 1.14 18.45
C SER A 763 11.26 2.01 19.70
N ILE A 764 10.62 3.18 19.64
CA ILE A 764 10.54 4.11 20.78
C ILE A 764 9.87 3.44 21.97
N GLY A 765 8.72 2.82 21.74
CA GLY A 765 7.96 2.18 22.81
C GLY A 765 8.65 0.98 23.45
N LEU A 766 9.40 0.21 22.66
CA LEU A 766 9.98 -1.06 23.13
C LEU A 766 11.43 -0.95 23.62
N ALA A 767 12.23 -0.08 23.01
CA ALA A 767 13.65 -0.02 23.30
C ALA A 767 14.00 0.84 24.54
N VAL A 768 13.14 1.81 24.89
CA VAL A 768 13.37 2.68 26.05
C VAL A 768 13.31 1.94 27.39
N ASP A 769 12.59 0.83 27.46
CA ASP A 769 12.43 0.03 28.67
C ASP A 769 13.75 -0.42 29.30
N TYR A 770 14.71 -0.82 28.47
CA TYR A 770 16.03 -1.24 28.96
C TYR A 770 16.78 -0.07 29.62
N ALA A 771 16.65 1.12 29.05
CA ALA A 771 17.24 2.32 29.63
C ALA A 771 16.57 2.70 30.96
N ILE A 772 15.23 2.59 31.07
CA ILE A 772 14.48 2.86 32.30
C ILE A 772 14.97 1.94 33.43
N HIS A 773 14.99 0.65 33.17
CA HIS A 773 15.41 -0.34 34.18
C HIS A 773 16.88 -0.18 34.58
N PHE A 774 17.77 0.03 33.60
CA PHE A 774 19.19 0.25 33.88
C PHE A 774 19.42 1.51 34.72
N LEU A 775 18.88 2.66 34.32
CA LEU A 775 19.09 3.93 34.98
C LEU A 775 18.46 4.00 36.38
N SER A 776 17.27 3.41 36.54
CA SER A 776 16.61 3.31 37.85
C SER A 776 17.49 2.52 38.83
N ARG A 777 18.00 1.37 38.41
CA ARG A 777 18.89 0.54 39.23
C ARG A 777 20.27 1.18 39.40
N ALA A 778 20.81 1.84 38.37
CA ALA A 778 22.08 2.57 38.48
C ALA A 778 22.03 3.65 39.56
N ARG A 779 20.91 4.39 39.64
CA ARG A 779 20.70 5.41 40.67
C ARG A 779 20.57 4.79 42.07
N GLU A 780 19.75 3.74 42.20
CA GLU A 780 19.55 3.04 43.49
C GLU A 780 20.85 2.43 44.01
N TYR A 781 21.61 1.75 43.16
CA TYR A 781 22.87 1.10 43.56
C TYR A 781 23.97 2.13 43.88
N SER A 782 24.04 3.23 43.11
CA SER A 782 24.98 4.31 43.43
C SER A 782 24.71 4.94 44.80
N ASP A 783 23.43 5.15 45.15
CA ASP A 783 23.02 5.66 46.45
C ASP A 783 23.31 4.63 47.57
N ARG A 784 23.10 3.32 47.31
CA ARG A 784 23.33 2.25 48.27
C ARG A 784 24.81 2.00 48.54
N TYR A 785 25.67 2.05 47.52
CA TYR A 785 27.08 1.74 47.63
C TYR A 785 27.97 3.00 47.80
N GLY A 786 27.38 4.18 47.80
CA GLY A 786 28.04 5.45 48.06
C GLY A 786 28.89 6.02 46.93
N SER A 787 29.10 5.28 45.85
CA SER A 787 29.79 5.75 44.64
C SER A 787 29.40 4.97 43.41
N TRP A 788 29.53 5.61 42.25
CA TRP A 788 29.32 4.93 40.98
C TRP A 788 30.27 3.73 40.73
N GLU A 789 31.54 3.94 41.05
CA GLU A 789 32.58 2.89 40.93
C GLU A 789 32.20 1.61 41.68
N ALA A 790 31.80 1.75 42.97
CA ALA A 790 31.39 0.62 43.80
C ALA A 790 30.07 0.00 43.38
N ALA A 791 29.22 0.72 42.67
CA ALA A 791 27.92 0.26 42.17
C ALA A 791 28.02 -0.59 40.88
N VAL A 792 29.08 -0.44 40.07
CA VAL A 792 29.20 -1.08 38.74
C VAL A 792 29.14 -2.60 38.85
N GLU A 793 29.91 -3.26 39.68
CA GLU A 793 29.94 -4.73 39.74
C GLU A 793 28.60 -5.33 40.21
N PRO A 794 27.98 -4.84 41.29
CA PRO A 794 26.65 -5.30 41.70
C PRO A 794 25.56 -5.05 40.64
N LEU A 795 25.59 -3.91 39.94
CA LEU A 795 24.64 -3.55 38.91
C LEU A 795 24.69 -4.55 37.72
N PHE A 796 25.90 -4.98 37.37
CA PHE A 796 26.12 -5.93 36.26
C PHE A 796 25.99 -7.41 36.66
N SER A 797 25.72 -7.72 37.94
CA SER A 797 25.48 -9.10 38.40
C SER A 797 24.01 -9.50 38.22
N GLU A 798 23.05 -8.83 38.83
CA GLU A 798 21.63 -9.18 38.85
C GLU A 798 20.79 -8.29 37.90
N PRO A 799 20.81 -6.95 38.00
CA PRO A 799 19.96 -6.11 37.14
C PRO A 799 20.27 -6.23 35.65
N ALA A 800 21.56 -6.23 35.27
CA ALA A 800 21.95 -6.35 33.88
C ALA A 800 21.58 -7.74 33.30
N MET A 801 21.54 -8.78 34.13
CA MET A 801 21.10 -10.12 33.72
C MET A 801 19.59 -10.14 33.43
N ALA A 802 18.77 -9.45 34.23
CA ALA A 802 17.33 -9.33 33.97
C ALA A 802 17.08 -8.61 32.63
N ILE A 803 17.76 -7.49 32.37
CA ILE A 803 17.67 -6.74 31.11
C ILE A 803 18.10 -7.63 29.93
N SER A 804 19.20 -8.35 30.05
CA SER A 804 19.71 -9.23 28.98
C SER A 804 18.74 -10.39 28.67
N ARG A 805 18.19 -11.02 29.70
CA ARG A 805 17.17 -12.08 29.53
C ARG A 805 15.96 -11.55 28.79
N ASN A 806 15.50 -10.36 29.17
CA ASN A 806 14.36 -9.72 28.57
C ASN A 806 14.59 -9.39 27.09
N ALA A 807 15.73 -8.77 26.77
CA ALA A 807 16.11 -8.48 25.40
C ALA A 807 16.18 -9.74 24.52
N ILE A 808 16.66 -10.86 25.06
CA ILE A 808 16.70 -12.15 24.37
C ILE A 808 15.29 -12.71 24.17
N VAL A 809 14.46 -12.75 25.22
CA VAL A 809 13.10 -13.34 25.12
C VAL A 809 12.25 -12.58 24.13
N VAL A 810 12.24 -11.25 24.24
CA VAL A 810 11.41 -10.43 23.38
C VAL A 810 11.96 -10.40 21.95
N GLY A 811 13.27 -10.20 21.77
CA GLY A 811 13.89 -10.17 20.43
C GLY A 811 13.72 -11.50 19.69
N VAL A 812 14.01 -12.64 20.34
CA VAL A 812 13.82 -13.96 19.72
C VAL A 812 12.33 -14.27 19.51
N GLY A 813 11.45 -13.71 20.33
CA GLY A 813 10.00 -13.86 20.19
C GLY A 813 9.44 -13.32 18.86
N PHE A 814 10.15 -12.41 18.19
CA PHE A 814 9.79 -11.90 16.86
C PHE A 814 10.37 -12.70 15.69
N LEU A 815 11.39 -13.54 15.91
CA LEU A 815 12.03 -14.34 14.83
C LEU A 815 11.08 -15.33 14.12
N PRO A 816 10.02 -15.86 14.73
CA PRO A 816 9.02 -16.65 14.02
C PRO A 816 8.40 -15.97 12.79
N LEU A 817 8.42 -14.64 12.72
CA LEU A 817 8.02 -13.89 11.53
C LEU A 817 8.89 -14.18 10.29
N LEU A 818 10.10 -14.70 10.48
CA LEU A 818 10.97 -15.13 9.36
C LEU A 818 10.40 -16.33 8.58
N ALA A 819 9.53 -17.12 9.19
CA ALA A 819 8.85 -18.23 8.52
C ALA A 819 7.66 -17.76 7.66
N ALA A 820 7.45 -16.46 7.55
CA ALA A 820 6.36 -15.87 6.79
C ALA A 820 6.54 -16.06 5.28
N PRO A 821 5.46 -16.30 4.52
CA PRO A 821 5.50 -16.28 3.07
C PRO A 821 5.62 -14.85 2.51
N LEU A 822 5.26 -13.85 3.30
CA LEU A 822 5.26 -12.45 2.90
C LEU A 822 6.47 -11.70 3.47
N VAL A 823 7.18 -10.98 2.60
CA VAL A 823 8.39 -10.21 2.93
C VAL A 823 8.18 -9.14 4.01
N PRO A 824 7.04 -8.39 4.07
CA PRO A 824 6.78 -7.42 5.13
C PRO A 824 6.91 -8.00 6.54
N TYR A 825 6.41 -9.20 6.78
CA TYR A 825 6.53 -9.87 8.09
C TYR A 825 7.96 -10.25 8.40
N GLN A 826 8.71 -10.77 7.40
CA GLN A 826 10.13 -11.11 7.56
C GLN A 826 10.95 -9.86 7.91
N THR A 827 10.71 -8.76 7.20
CA THR A 827 11.36 -7.45 7.44
C THR A 827 11.11 -6.98 8.87
N VAL A 828 9.86 -6.95 9.31
CA VAL A 828 9.49 -6.57 10.68
C VAL A 828 10.14 -7.49 11.70
N GLY A 829 10.10 -8.81 11.48
CA GLY A 829 10.67 -9.81 12.39
C GLY A 829 12.16 -9.63 12.62
N VAL A 830 12.94 -9.47 11.54
CA VAL A 830 14.39 -9.28 11.61
C VAL A 830 14.74 -7.96 12.29
N PHE A 831 14.15 -6.87 11.81
CA PHE A 831 14.57 -5.53 12.28
C PHE A 831 14.10 -5.24 13.70
N ILE A 832 12.91 -5.68 14.12
CA ILE A 832 12.49 -5.52 15.52
C ILE A 832 13.35 -6.37 16.44
N ALA A 833 13.65 -7.63 16.07
CA ALA A 833 14.55 -8.45 16.85
C ALA A 833 15.94 -7.79 16.98
N ALA A 834 16.48 -7.26 15.89
CA ALA A 834 17.74 -6.54 15.87
C ALA A 834 17.70 -5.25 16.73
N ILE A 835 16.62 -4.45 16.62
CA ILE A 835 16.41 -3.24 17.41
C ILE A 835 16.41 -3.56 18.91
N LEU A 836 15.65 -4.56 19.33
CA LEU A 836 15.54 -4.94 20.74
C LEU A 836 16.86 -5.48 21.31
N PHE A 837 17.56 -6.30 20.52
CA PHE A 837 18.87 -6.79 20.90
C PHE A 837 19.88 -5.65 21.02
N LEU A 838 19.97 -4.80 19.99
CA LEU A 838 20.89 -3.65 20.00
C LEU A 838 20.55 -2.62 21.08
N ALA A 839 19.27 -2.39 21.39
CA ALA A 839 18.84 -1.49 22.44
C ALA A 839 19.27 -2.00 23.82
N GLY A 840 19.14 -3.32 24.05
CA GLY A 840 19.65 -3.97 25.26
C GLY A 840 21.17 -3.82 25.38
N VAL A 841 21.92 -4.11 24.33
CA VAL A 841 23.39 -3.96 24.28
C VAL A 841 23.79 -2.48 24.45
N SER A 842 23.15 -1.58 23.73
CA SER A 842 23.40 -0.13 23.82
C SER A 842 23.17 0.41 25.22
N SER A 843 22.08 -0.02 25.90
CA SER A 843 21.80 0.38 27.27
C SER A 843 22.84 -0.13 28.26
N LEU A 844 23.37 -1.35 28.08
CA LEU A 844 24.39 -1.93 28.96
C LEU A 844 25.81 -1.45 28.66
N ILE A 845 26.08 -0.85 27.50
CA ILE A 845 27.42 -0.39 27.12
C ILE A 845 27.51 1.14 27.12
N ILE A 846 26.57 1.83 26.51
CA ILE A 846 26.64 3.28 26.29
C ILE A 846 26.29 4.05 27.58
N LEU A 847 25.24 3.64 28.29
CA LEU A 847 24.81 4.36 29.50
C LEU A 847 25.88 4.36 30.59
N PRO A 848 26.48 3.21 30.99
CA PRO A 848 27.51 3.21 32.00
C PRO A 848 28.77 3.98 31.55
N ALA A 849 29.12 3.95 30.26
CA ALA A 849 30.23 4.71 29.71
C ALA A 849 30.00 6.23 29.86
N LEU A 850 28.79 6.71 29.49
CA LEU A 850 28.43 8.13 29.62
C LEU A 850 28.37 8.58 31.07
N ILE A 851 27.80 7.78 31.98
CA ILE A 851 27.77 8.07 33.42
C ILE A 851 29.20 8.15 33.97
N THR A 852 30.09 7.25 33.56
CA THR A 852 31.48 7.21 34.00
C THR A 852 32.26 8.45 33.56
N LEU A 853 31.99 8.97 32.34
CA LEU A 853 32.67 10.20 31.86
C LEU A 853 32.13 11.46 32.52
N MET A 854 30.88 11.48 32.92
CA MET A 854 30.24 12.68 33.48
C MET A 854 29.55 12.43 34.84
N PRO A 855 30.23 11.85 35.84
CA PRO A 855 29.58 11.45 37.10
C PRO A 855 29.03 12.65 37.90
N LYS A 856 29.68 13.82 37.79
CA LYS A 856 29.24 15.06 38.47
C LYS A 856 27.90 15.61 37.93
N LEU A 857 27.52 15.28 36.69
CA LEU A 857 26.27 15.71 36.08
C LEU A 857 25.10 14.89 36.62
N PHE A 858 25.33 13.61 36.86
CA PHE A 858 24.29 12.66 37.21
C PHE A 858 24.16 12.43 38.74
N PHE A 859 25.27 12.42 39.47
CA PHE A 859 25.22 12.21 40.91
C PHE A 859 25.60 13.52 41.63
N LYS A 860 24.66 14.06 42.46
CA LYS A 860 24.97 15.13 43.38
C LYS A 860 25.99 14.62 44.42
N LYS A 861 26.97 15.47 44.85
CA LYS A 861 27.88 15.13 45.93
C LYS A 861 27.11 14.54 47.10
N ILE A 862 27.30 13.24 47.35
CA ILE A 862 26.81 12.59 48.56
C ILE A 862 27.52 13.28 49.72
N ARG A 863 26.80 13.99 50.61
CA ARG A 863 27.35 14.42 51.87
C ARG A 863 27.68 13.14 52.65
N PRO A 864 28.92 12.96 53.15
CA PRO A 864 29.21 11.82 54.00
C PRO A 864 28.25 11.90 55.21
N MET A 865 27.49 10.81 55.46
CA MET A 865 26.81 10.67 56.75
C MET A 865 27.87 10.71 57.84
N GLN A 866 27.76 11.73 58.69
CA GLN A 866 28.49 11.80 59.97
C GLN A 866 27.91 10.80 60.95
#